data_c1b16f539f6f842ddcce8cd6a58484ac
#
_entry.id   c1b16f539f6f842ddcce8cd6a58484ac
#
_cell.length_a   1.000
_cell.length_b   1.000
_cell.length_c   1.000
_cell.angle_alpha   90.00
_cell.angle_beta   90.00
_cell.angle_gamma   90.00
#
_symmetry.space_group_name_H-M   'P 1'
#
loop_
_entity.id
_entity.type
_entity.pdbx_description
1 polymer ?
#
loop_
_entity_poly.entity_id
_entity_poly.type
_entity_poly.pdbx_seq_one_letter_code
_entity_poly.pdbx_strand_id
1 'polypeptide(L)'
;MFEQSDTAKLLLGRLTWEAMPFHEPVLNAIFIAVALGGLALVASMSFFGMWGRFWRNWVTSVDHKRIGLMHVVLGLVMLLPGFAGALMLLLQHALSAGDGPGYLSPHHYDQILTAHGVIMVFFVAMPLITGFMNYLVPLQIGARGTAFPFLSNLGFWMTAFGAVLVMLSLFVGGFSQVGWLAYPPLSGIEFSPDVGVDYHVWALLIAGGGTTLSAINLIVTLVKMRCPGMGLMKMPLFSWSALCANALIIAIFPVFMAALFLLALDRLAGTHFFTNDLGGNAMIHVNLVRAWVLPEVCVLMLPAFGIFSEVTATFCGRRLFGYTAMVWATCSVTLLAVLVGLLHLLPLGAGTRTDTFLGLSMLIFAVPIGAMVLNWVFTLYRGAIRFEVPMMWVLGFLIIFVVAGLAGVQLVVRPANDVLHDSLFVTAFFHHVILGCVVHALMAGIAYWFPKAFGYQLIPFWGRLSFWCWLLGIGLALTPLYILGLMGIPPRMGHVDDPSLQVGFLIAACGAGLILVGILSLIAQLVHSFIRRPVLRDETGDPWDARTLEWSTASPPPDYNFAFTPVVHEIDAWWDMKRNGYVRPTHGFIPIPMPKNTAAGFTIAALGAVFGFCMIWQMWLFAGASFIMLLGVLIAHAFSHGRGLPIPAAQVERTEAGRTRLLARHV
;
A
#
# COMPACT_ATOMS: atom_id res chain seq x y z
N MET A 1 4.42 7.82 44.12
CA MET A 1 3.57 8.59 43.20
C MET A 1 4.10 10.02 43.19
N PHE A 2 4.95 10.37 42.23
CA PHE A 2 5.42 11.75 42.10
C PHE A 2 4.31 12.57 41.44
N GLU A 3 3.60 13.39 42.19
CA GLU A 3 2.68 14.38 41.65
C GLU A 3 3.46 15.24 40.63
N GLN A 4 3.06 15.19 39.35
CA GLN A 4 3.67 16.10 38.37
C GLN A 4 3.40 17.55 38.79
N SER A 5 4.44 18.37 38.79
CA SER A 5 4.28 19.80 39.02
C SER A 5 3.33 20.39 37.96
N ASP A 6 2.58 21.44 38.29
CA ASP A 6 1.65 22.09 37.38
C ASP A 6 2.32 22.51 36.06
N THR A 7 3.59 22.87 36.11
CA THR A 7 4.42 23.17 34.93
C THR A 7 4.67 21.95 34.09
N ALA A 8 4.88 20.76 34.67
CA ALA A 8 5.06 19.51 33.94
C ALA A 8 3.76 19.05 33.27
N LYS A 9 2.61 19.22 33.93
CA LYS A 9 1.28 18.96 33.35
C LYS A 9 0.99 19.88 32.16
N LEU A 10 1.36 21.15 32.24
CA LEU A 10 1.19 22.11 31.15
C LEU A 10 2.07 21.77 29.94
N LEU A 11 3.27 21.26 30.12
CA LEU A 11 4.23 20.96 29.07
C LEU A 11 4.03 19.53 28.50
N LEU A 12 3.90 18.53 29.37
CA LEU A 12 3.89 17.10 28.97
C LEU A 12 2.48 16.50 28.86
N GLY A 13 1.44 17.24 29.28
CA GLY A 13 0.06 16.75 29.22
C GLY A 13 -0.12 15.42 29.98
N ARG A 14 -0.58 14.38 29.26
CA ARG A 14 -0.74 13.02 29.80
C ARG A 14 0.52 12.16 29.74
N LEU A 15 1.62 12.63 29.15
CA LEU A 15 2.84 11.85 28.99
C LEU A 15 3.56 11.71 30.34
N THR A 16 3.64 10.47 30.84
CA THR A 16 4.32 10.10 32.09
C THR A 16 5.39 9.05 31.83
N TRP A 17 6.29 8.83 32.78
CA TRP A 17 7.28 7.74 32.68
C TRP A 17 6.64 6.36 32.67
N GLU A 18 5.45 6.21 33.26
CA GLU A 18 4.67 4.96 33.28
C GLU A 18 4.14 4.58 31.88
N ALA A 19 4.04 5.54 30.96
CA ALA A 19 3.69 5.30 29.56
C ALA A 19 4.78 4.55 28.80
N MET A 20 5.99 4.46 29.35
CA MET A 20 7.09 3.70 28.76
C MET A 20 7.05 2.24 29.25
N PRO A 21 7.12 1.22 28.36
CA PRO A 21 6.95 -0.19 28.73
C PRO A 21 8.22 -0.80 29.36
N PHE A 22 8.89 -0.06 30.24
CA PHE A 22 10.15 -0.51 30.88
C PHE A 22 10.00 -1.75 31.77
N HIS A 23 8.77 -2.13 32.13
CA HIS A 23 8.46 -3.33 32.93
C HIS A 23 8.21 -4.57 32.09
N GLU A 24 8.11 -4.44 30.75
CA GLU A 24 7.86 -5.54 29.82
C GLU A 24 9.19 -5.99 29.17
N PRO A 25 9.79 -7.12 29.59
CA PRO A 25 11.13 -7.51 29.13
C PRO A 25 11.24 -7.68 27.63
N VAL A 26 10.20 -8.22 26.99
CA VAL A 26 10.19 -8.47 25.53
C VAL A 26 10.13 -7.14 24.76
N LEU A 27 9.24 -6.23 25.16
CA LEU A 27 9.13 -4.91 24.52
C LEU A 27 10.41 -4.09 24.72
N ASN A 28 11.03 -4.17 25.91
CA ASN A 28 12.33 -3.56 26.15
C ASN A 28 13.42 -4.12 25.25
N ALA A 29 13.48 -5.44 25.06
CA ALA A 29 14.45 -6.05 24.17
C ALA A 29 14.26 -5.59 22.73
N ILE A 30 13.00 -5.51 22.25
CA ILE A 30 12.68 -4.99 20.92
C ILE A 30 13.05 -3.51 20.81
N PHE A 31 12.72 -2.70 21.81
CA PHE A 31 13.08 -1.27 21.84
C PHE A 31 14.59 -1.07 21.76
N ILE A 32 15.36 -1.80 22.57
CA ILE A 32 16.82 -1.76 22.58
C ILE A 32 17.37 -2.20 21.19
N ALA A 33 16.83 -3.28 20.61
CA ALA A 33 17.26 -3.75 19.30
C ALA A 33 17.00 -2.71 18.20
N VAL A 34 15.82 -2.08 18.19
CA VAL A 34 15.47 -1.01 17.24
C VAL A 34 16.33 0.22 17.45
N ALA A 35 16.56 0.63 18.70
CA ALA A 35 17.41 1.76 19.04
C ALA A 35 18.87 1.53 18.61
N LEU A 36 19.42 0.34 18.90
CA LEU A 36 20.78 -0.05 18.48
C LEU A 36 20.90 -0.10 16.97
N GLY A 37 19.90 -0.67 16.28
CA GLY A 37 19.83 -0.68 14.81
C GLY A 37 19.79 0.72 14.21
N GLY A 38 18.98 1.62 14.79
CA GLY A 38 18.93 3.03 14.42
C GLY A 38 20.26 3.76 14.65
N LEU A 39 20.89 3.56 15.80
CA LEU A 39 22.21 4.11 16.10
C LEU A 39 23.28 3.58 15.14
N ALA A 40 23.27 2.28 14.84
CA ALA A 40 24.21 1.68 13.88
C ALA A 40 24.03 2.27 12.47
N LEU A 41 22.77 2.51 12.05
CA LEU A 41 22.47 3.16 10.78
C LEU A 41 22.99 4.61 10.76
N VAL A 42 22.71 5.40 11.80
CA VAL A 42 23.18 6.78 11.96
C VAL A 42 24.71 6.83 11.95
N ALA A 43 25.37 5.96 12.72
CA ALA A 43 26.84 5.86 12.77
C ALA A 43 27.42 5.49 11.39
N SER A 44 26.83 4.51 10.70
CA SER A 44 27.22 4.08 9.36
C SER A 44 27.09 5.23 8.35
N MET A 45 25.94 5.91 8.32
CA MET A 45 25.71 7.06 7.43
C MET A 45 26.68 8.23 7.72
N SER A 46 27.03 8.44 8.98
CA SER A 46 28.01 9.44 9.40
C SER A 46 29.42 9.06 8.97
N PHE A 47 29.82 7.81 9.23
CA PHE A 47 31.13 7.28 8.88
C PHE A 47 31.39 7.36 7.37
N PHE A 48 30.40 6.98 6.55
CA PHE A 48 30.52 7.03 5.09
C PHE A 48 30.21 8.40 4.48
N GLY A 49 29.94 9.44 5.27
CA GLY A 49 29.61 10.78 4.79
C GLY A 49 28.37 10.83 3.88
N MET A 50 27.38 9.96 4.13
CA MET A 50 26.24 9.78 3.26
C MET A 50 25.11 10.81 3.45
N TRP A 51 25.10 11.55 4.58
CA TRP A 51 24.01 12.45 4.95
C TRP A 51 23.66 13.48 3.88
N GLY A 52 24.64 14.14 3.28
CA GLY A 52 24.39 15.16 2.27
C GLY A 52 23.77 14.59 0.99
N ARG A 53 24.18 13.36 0.59
CA ARG A 53 23.56 12.63 -0.55
C ARG A 53 22.16 12.14 -0.21
N PHE A 54 21.96 11.56 0.98
CA PHE A 54 20.67 11.09 1.44
C PHE A 54 19.66 12.23 1.51
N TRP A 55 20.02 13.35 2.15
CA TRP A 55 19.17 14.53 2.24
C TRP A 55 18.75 15.05 0.86
N ARG A 56 19.72 15.33 -0.01
CA ARG A 56 19.44 15.93 -1.33
C ARG A 56 18.73 14.99 -2.29
N ASN A 57 19.04 13.69 -2.27
CA ASN A 57 18.55 12.77 -3.28
C ASN A 57 17.28 12.01 -2.87
N TRP A 58 17.01 11.93 -1.56
CA TRP A 58 15.88 11.17 -1.04
C TRP A 58 14.93 12.05 -0.25
N VAL A 59 15.38 12.68 0.84
CA VAL A 59 14.49 13.44 1.75
C VAL A 59 13.81 14.60 1.04
N THR A 60 14.56 15.39 0.27
CA THR A 60 14.04 16.58 -0.42
C THR A 60 13.65 16.31 -1.88
N SER A 61 13.74 15.07 -2.34
CA SER A 61 13.49 14.71 -3.74
C SER A 61 12.05 14.97 -4.14
N VAL A 62 11.87 15.54 -5.32
CA VAL A 62 10.57 15.70 -6.00
C VAL A 62 10.48 14.83 -7.26
N ASP A 63 11.47 13.97 -7.49
CA ASP A 63 11.44 12.98 -8.57
C ASP A 63 10.47 11.85 -8.24
N HIS A 64 9.46 11.68 -9.07
CA HIS A 64 8.41 10.68 -8.90
C HIS A 64 8.96 9.24 -8.78
N LYS A 65 10.09 8.93 -9.44
CA LYS A 65 10.72 7.61 -9.38
C LYS A 65 11.28 7.32 -7.99
N ARG A 66 12.01 8.30 -7.42
CA ARG A 66 12.57 8.19 -6.08
C ARG A 66 11.47 8.11 -5.03
N ILE A 67 10.44 8.95 -5.17
CA ILE A 67 9.27 8.94 -4.27
C ILE A 67 8.52 7.60 -4.38
N GLY A 68 8.33 7.07 -5.60
CA GLY A 68 7.76 5.73 -5.80
C GLY A 68 8.57 4.64 -5.10
N LEU A 69 9.90 4.65 -5.25
CA LEU A 69 10.78 3.71 -4.55
C LEU A 69 10.74 3.88 -3.03
N MET A 70 10.64 5.11 -2.52
CA MET A 70 10.51 5.37 -1.08
C MET A 70 9.21 4.77 -0.51
N HIS A 71 8.10 4.86 -1.24
CA HIS A 71 6.84 4.18 -0.87
C HIS A 71 7.00 2.65 -0.87
N VAL A 72 7.66 2.07 -1.89
CA VAL A 72 7.91 0.63 -1.94
C VAL A 72 8.78 0.18 -0.76
N VAL A 73 9.83 0.92 -0.45
CA VAL A 73 10.69 0.62 0.71
C VAL A 73 9.91 0.73 2.02
N LEU A 74 9.09 1.78 2.19
CA LEU A 74 8.23 1.92 3.37
C LEU A 74 7.31 0.70 3.54
N GLY A 75 6.61 0.29 2.47
CA GLY A 75 5.73 -0.88 2.51
C GLY A 75 6.45 -2.17 2.83
N LEU A 76 7.66 -2.39 2.27
CA LEU A 76 8.47 -3.58 2.56
C LEU A 76 9.03 -3.57 4.00
N VAL A 77 9.38 -2.42 4.55
CA VAL A 77 9.81 -2.28 5.95
C VAL A 77 8.63 -2.55 6.89
N MET A 78 7.46 -1.97 6.61
CA MET A 78 6.26 -2.16 7.44
C MET A 78 5.66 -3.57 7.31
N LEU A 79 5.99 -4.31 6.25
CA LEU A 79 5.61 -5.72 6.10
C LEU A 79 6.19 -6.59 7.23
N LEU A 80 7.37 -6.27 7.75
CA LEU A 80 8.01 -7.06 8.80
C LEU A 80 7.21 -7.04 10.12
N PRO A 81 6.92 -5.89 10.74
CA PRO A 81 6.10 -5.85 11.95
C PRO A 81 4.65 -6.30 11.69
N GLY A 82 4.06 -5.94 10.53
CA GLY A 82 2.71 -6.36 10.17
C GLY A 82 2.59 -7.88 10.04
N PHE A 83 3.53 -8.54 9.39
CA PHE A 83 3.54 -9.99 9.26
C PHE A 83 3.90 -10.70 10.57
N ALA A 84 4.81 -10.12 11.38
CA ALA A 84 5.11 -10.65 12.71
C ALA A 84 3.84 -10.72 13.57
N GLY A 85 2.98 -9.69 13.52
CA GLY A 85 1.67 -9.71 14.17
C GLY A 85 0.79 -10.87 13.69
N ALA A 86 0.68 -11.11 12.37
CA ALA A 86 -0.08 -12.24 11.83
C ALA A 86 0.43 -13.60 12.35
N LEU A 87 1.75 -13.77 12.35
CA LEU A 87 2.37 -15.01 12.86
C LEU A 87 2.09 -15.18 14.36
N MET A 88 2.19 -14.11 15.14
CA MET A 88 1.91 -14.12 16.58
C MET A 88 0.45 -14.51 16.85
N LEU A 89 -0.51 -13.98 16.10
CA LEU A 89 -1.93 -14.31 16.25
C LEU A 89 -2.21 -15.78 15.94
N LEU A 90 -1.66 -16.32 14.85
CA LEU A 90 -1.85 -17.73 14.48
C LEU A 90 -1.15 -18.68 15.46
N LEU A 91 0.03 -18.32 15.97
CA LEU A 91 0.69 -19.08 17.03
C LEU A 91 -0.09 -19.04 18.34
N GLN A 92 -0.70 -17.90 18.70
CA GLN A 92 -1.59 -17.82 19.86
C GLN A 92 -2.74 -18.81 19.73
N HIS A 93 -3.46 -18.82 18.62
CA HIS A 93 -4.55 -19.77 18.37
C HIS A 93 -4.08 -21.24 18.44
N ALA A 94 -2.91 -21.55 17.87
CA ALA A 94 -2.36 -22.90 17.87
C ALA A 94 -1.97 -23.40 19.28
N LEU A 95 -1.56 -22.47 20.17
CA LEU A 95 -1.07 -22.79 21.52
C LEU A 95 -2.12 -22.60 22.62
N SER A 96 -3.23 -21.90 22.34
CA SER A 96 -4.29 -21.58 23.30
C SER A 96 -5.54 -22.44 23.15
N ALA A 97 -5.48 -23.57 22.43
CA ALA A 97 -6.61 -24.50 22.30
C ALA A 97 -6.70 -25.45 23.48
N GLY A 98 -7.92 -25.68 23.97
CA GLY A 98 -8.19 -26.52 25.16
C GLY A 98 -7.62 -25.89 26.43
N ASP A 99 -6.93 -26.69 27.24
CA ASP A 99 -6.32 -26.24 28.51
C ASP A 99 -5.05 -25.38 28.31
N GLY A 100 -4.61 -25.16 27.08
CA GLY A 100 -3.42 -24.36 26.76
C GLY A 100 -3.68 -22.88 27.04
N PRO A 101 -2.89 -22.20 27.90
CA PRO A 101 -3.12 -20.77 28.18
C PRO A 101 -2.72 -19.84 27.03
N GLY A 102 -2.03 -20.36 25.98
CA GLY A 102 -1.36 -19.53 25.01
C GLY A 102 -0.17 -18.77 25.60
N TYR A 103 0.29 -17.73 24.90
CA TYR A 103 1.44 -16.92 25.37
C TYR A 103 1.15 -15.41 25.37
N LEU A 104 0.04 -14.98 24.77
CA LEU A 104 -0.40 -13.58 24.76
C LEU A 104 -1.51 -13.37 25.80
N SER A 105 -1.42 -12.29 26.57
CA SER A 105 -2.55 -11.81 27.36
C SER A 105 -3.68 -11.31 26.44
N PRO A 106 -4.95 -11.34 26.86
CA PRO A 106 -6.06 -10.84 26.05
C PRO A 106 -5.86 -9.41 25.55
N HIS A 107 -5.39 -8.53 26.41
CA HIS A 107 -5.07 -7.14 26.08
C HIS A 107 -4.02 -7.03 24.97
N HIS A 108 -2.93 -7.80 25.07
CA HIS A 108 -1.86 -7.82 24.06
C HIS A 108 -2.32 -8.42 22.74
N TYR A 109 -3.17 -9.46 22.79
CA TYR A 109 -3.76 -10.06 21.61
C TYR A 109 -4.57 -9.04 20.81
N ASP A 110 -5.44 -8.27 21.48
CA ASP A 110 -6.28 -7.25 20.82
C ASP A 110 -5.44 -6.10 20.23
N GLN A 111 -4.35 -5.71 20.91
CA GLN A 111 -3.41 -4.70 20.37
C GLN A 111 -2.71 -5.21 19.10
N ILE A 112 -2.20 -6.44 19.11
CA ILE A 112 -1.53 -7.04 17.95
C ILE A 112 -2.52 -7.22 16.80
N LEU A 113 -3.75 -7.67 17.07
CA LEU A 113 -4.80 -7.81 16.07
C LEU A 113 -5.12 -6.48 15.39
N THR A 114 -5.27 -5.42 16.18
CA THR A 114 -5.55 -4.07 15.68
C THR A 114 -4.36 -3.52 14.90
N ALA A 115 -3.15 -3.63 15.45
CA ALA A 115 -1.92 -3.17 14.82
C ALA A 115 -1.65 -3.90 13.49
N HIS A 116 -1.85 -5.23 13.45
CA HIS A 116 -1.73 -6.02 12.23
C HIS A 116 -2.63 -5.47 11.12
N GLY A 117 -3.93 -5.29 11.39
CA GLY A 117 -4.88 -4.80 10.40
C GLY A 117 -4.51 -3.41 9.87
N VAL A 118 -4.21 -2.46 10.78
CA VAL A 118 -3.83 -1.09 10.43
C VAL A 118 -2.52 -1.05 9.63
N ILE A 119 -1.50 -1.77 10.07
CA ILE A 119 -0.19 -1.79 9.39
C ILE A 119 -0.32 -2.41 8.00
N MET A 120 -0.99 -3.56 7.86
CA MET A 120 -1.05 -4.29 6.60
C MET A 120 -1.84 -3.56 5.51
N VAL A 121 -2.93 -2.89 5.87
CA VAL A 121 -3.75 -2.13 4.91
C VAL A 121 -3.11 -0.78 4.60
N PHE A 122 -2.89 0.06 5.61
CA PHE A 122 -2.53 1.47 5.41
C PHE A 122 -1.02 1.71 5.23
N PHE A 123 -0.16 0.84 5.74
CA PHE A 123 1.30 1.05 5.72
C PHE A 123 2.09 -0.03 4.97
N VAL A 124 1.42 -1.09 4.49
CA VAL A 124 2.00 -2.07 3.56
C VAL A 124 1.33 -1.98 2.19
N ALA A 125 0.05 -2.35 2.08
CA ALA A 125 -0.62 -2.46 0.78
C ALA A 125 -0.74 -1.10 0.08
N MET A 126 -1.24 -0.07 0.77
CA MET A 126 -1.40 1.26 0.20
C MET A 126 -0.08 1.91 -0.25
N PRO A 127 1.00 1.94 0.55
CA PRO A 127 2.28 2.47 0.09
C PRO A 127 2.87 1.68 -1.08
N LEU A 128 2.81 0.35 -1.07
CA LEU A 128 3.33 -0.45 -2.18
C LEU A 128 2.63 -0.10 -3.49
N ILE A 129 1.31 -0.07 -3.51
CA ILE A 129 0.53 0.28 -4.71
C ILE A 129 0.78 1.74 -5.13
N THR A 130 0.76 2.68 -4.18
CA THR A 130 1.04 4.09 -4.45
C THR A 130 2.46 4.27 -5.00
N GLY A 131 3.42 3.49 -4.51
CA GLY A 131 4.78 3.46 -4.99
C GLY A 131 4.88 3.04 -6.46
N PHE A 132 4.21 1.96 -6.85
CA PHE A 132 4.14 1.53 -8.24
C PHE A 132 3.47 2.60 -9.13
N MET A 133 2.35 3.17 -8.69
CA MET A 133 1.67 4.21 -9.46
C MET A 133 2.54 5.45 -9.63
N ASN A 134 3.21 5.95 -8.58
CA ASN A 134 4.12 7.09 -8.68
C ASN A 134 5.29 6.80 -9.61
N TYR A 135 5.88 5.59 -9.55
CA TYR A 135 7.03 5.23 -10.36
C TYR A 135 6.65 5.07 -11.85
N LEU A 136 5.59 4.33 -12.15
CA LEU A 136 5.28 3.85 -13.50
C LEU A 136 4.41 4.80 -14.30
N VAL A 137 3.42 5.45 -13.69
CA VAL A 137 2.43 6.24 -14.42
C VAL A 137 3.08 7.31 -15.33
N PRO A 138 3.99 8.18 -14.84
CA PRO A 138 4.61 9.15 -15.73
C PRO A 138 5.43 8.52 -16.86
N LEU A 139 6.10 7.39 -16.60
CA LEU A 139 6.87 6.66 -17.60
C LEU A 139 5.96 6.03 -18.66
N GLN A 140 4.84 5.44 -18.26
CA GLN A 140 3.89 4.80 -19.18
C GLN A 140 3.16 5.77 -20.08
N ILE A 141 2.87 6.99 -19.58
CA ILE A 141 2.17 8.00 -20.38
C ILE A 141 3.10 8.94 -21.13
N GLY A 142 4.43 8.72 -21.09
CA GLY A 142 5.43 9.53 -21.77
C GLY A 142 5.67 10.91 -21.15
N ALA A 143 5.35 11.07 -19.85
CA ALA A 143 5.54 12.32 -19.12
C ALA A 143 6.95 12.44 -18.52
N ARG A 144 7.45 13.68 -18.41
CA ARG A 144 8.75 13.98 -17.78
C ARG A 144 8.70 13.96 -16.24
N GLY A 145 7.52 13.90 -15.64
CA GLY A 145 7.30 13.88 -14.19
C GLY A 145 5.83 13.91 -13.86
N THR A 146 5.49 14.10 -12.58
CA THR A 146 4.11 14.30 -12.11
C THR A 146 3.68 15.76 -12.25
N ALA A 147 2.36 16.02 -12.27
CA ALA A 147 1.78 17.37 -12.39
C ALA A 147 2.20 18.28 -11.23
N PHE A 148 2.19 17.74 -10.00
CA PHE A 148 2.53 18.47 -8.78
C PHE A 148 3.63 17.73 -7.99
N PRO A 149 4.91 17.88 -8.35
CA PRO A 149 6.00 17.12 -7.74
C PRO A 149 6.14 17.32 -6.22
N PHE A 150 5.80 18.52 -5.74
CA PHE A 150 5.73 18.84 -4.32
C PHE A 150 4.68 17.98 -3.58
N LEU A 151 3.49 17.78 -4.16
CA LEU A 151 2.44 16.97 -3.54
C LEU A 151 2.83 15.49 -3.45
N SER A 152 3.59 14.95 -4.43
CA SER A 152 4.13 13.59 -4.32
C SER A 152 5.07 13.45 -3.12
N ASN A 153 5.99 14.42 -2.92
CA ASN A 153 6.92 14.41 -1.78
C ASN A 153 6.18 14.56 -0.45
N LEU A 154 5.25 15.52 -0.35
CA LEU A 154 4.45 15.74 0.85
C LEU A 154 3.60 14.50 1.19
N GLY A 155 2.90 13.92 0.20
CA GLY A 155 2.06 12.74 0.39
C GLY A 155 2.84 11.55 0.92
N PHE A 156 4.05 11.30 0.37
CA PHE A 156 4.93 10.26 0.90
C PHE A 156 5.30 10.50 2.36
N TRP A 157 5.77 11.70 2.71
CA TRP A 157 6.22 11.97 4.07
C TRP A 157 5.07 11.95 5.08
N MET A 158 3.87 12.38 4.69
CA MET A 158 2.67 12.22 5.54
C MET A 158 2.38 10.74 5.82
N THR A 159 2.43 9.89 4.80
CA THR A 159 2.25 8.44 4.99
C THR A 159 3.35 7.84 5.86
N ALA A 160 4.61 8.21 5.63
CA ALA A 160 5.74 7.73 6.42
C ALA A 160 5.67 8.14 7.89
N PHE A 161 5.29 9.39 8.18
CA PHE A 161 5.13 9.86 9.55
C PHE A 161 3.89 9.28 10.24
N GLY A 162 2.82 8.97 9.50
CA GLY A 162 1.71 8.17 10.02
C GLY A 162 2.19 6.79 10.48
N ALA A 163 3.02 6.12 9.67
CA ALA A 163 3.65 4.84 10.05
C ALA A 163 4.55 4.99 11.30
N VAL A 164 5.31 6.07 11.39
CA VAL A 164 6.15 6.38 12.57
C VAL A 164 5.29 6.50 13.82
N LEU A 165 4.12 7.16 13.76
CA LEU A 165 3.22 7.28 14.92
C LEU A 165 2.69 5.91 15.37
N VAL A 166 2.31 5.03 14.44
CA VAL A 166 1.89 3.66 14.77
C VAL A 166 3.03 2.88 15.42
N MET A 167 4.24 2.97 14.88
CA MET A 167 5.39 2.27 15.46
C MET A 167 5.81 2.86 16.82
N LEU A 168 5.68 4.18 16.98
CA LEU A 168 6.00 4.86 18.24
C LEU A 168 5.05 4.43 19.36
N SER A 169 3.77 4.20 19.07
CA SER A 169 2.80 3.75 20.05
C SER A 169 3.15 2.43 20.71
N LEU A 170 3.86 1.54 20.00
CA LEU A 170 4.32 0.26 20.57
C LEU A 170 5.32 0.45 21.71
N PHE A 171 5.99 1.60 21.76
CA PHE A 171 7.00 1.93 22.77
C PHE A 171 6.55 3.02 23.75
N VAL A 172 5.49 3.77 23.43
CA VAL A 172 5.02 4.89 24.25
C VAL A 172 3.51 4.88 24.32
N GLY A 173 2.94 4.35 25.37
CA GLY A 173 1.50 4.40 25.68
C GLY A 173 0.64 3.26 25.14
N GLY A 174 1.19 2.36 24.32
CA GLY A 174 0.45 1.25 23.71
C GLY A 174 -0.39 1.66 22.48
N PHE A 175 -0.71 0.68 21.62
CA PHE A 175 -1.59 0.88 20.48
C PHE A 175 -3.04 0.50 20.81
N SER A 176 -3.97 0.85 19.93
CA SER A 176 -5.40 0.58 20.03
C SER A 176 -5.72 -0.93 20.12
N GLN A 177 -6.77 -1.29 20.87
CA GLN A 177 -7.28 -2.66 21.06
C GLN A 177 -8.67 -2.87 20.43
N VAL A 178 -9.25 -1.85 19.80
CA VAL A 178 -10.65 -1.83 19.38
C VAL A 178 -10.90 -2.40 17.98
N GLY A 179 -9.89 -3.03 17.40
CA GLY A 179 -9.92 -3.50 16.01
C GLY A 179 -9.58 -2.38 15.01
N TRP A 180 -9.19 -2.77 13.80
CA TRP A 180 -8.65 -1.86 12.78
C TRP A 180 -9.67 -0.84 12.20
N LEU A 181 -10.96 -1.04 12.45
CA LEU A 181 -12.05 -0.14 12.04
C LEU A 181 -12.50 0.83 13.15
N ALA A 182 -11.99 0.68 14.36
CA ALA A 182 -12.23 1.55 15.52
C ALA A 182 -13.72 1.86 15.79
N TYR A 183 -14.57 0.84 15.83
CA TYR A 183 -16.02 1.04 16.02
C TYR A 183 -16.39 1.55 17.42
N PRO A 184 -17.18 2.63 17.53
CA PRO A 184 -17.87 2.97 18.77
C PRO A 184 -18.92 1.90 19.16
N PRO A 185 -19.20 1.70 20.48
CA PRO A 185 -18.71 2.49 21.61
C PRO A 185 -17.29 2.16 22.08
N LEU A 186 -16.71 0.99 21.67
CA LEU A 186 -15.40 0.54 22.15
C LEU A 186 -14.28 1.59 21.96
N SER A 187 -14.31 2.33 20.85
CA SER A 187 -13.34 3.39 20.55
C SER A 187 -13.59 4.70 21.31
N GLY A 188 -14.72 4.83 22.01
CA GLY A 188 -15.02 5.99 22.85
C GLY A 188 -14.13 6.09 24.07
N ILE A 189 -14.05 7.29 24.68
CA ILE A 189 -13.20 7.56 25.86
C ILE A 189 -13.62 6.76 27.07
N GLU A 190 -14.90 6.39 27.17
CA GLU A 190 -15.47 5.62 28.27
C GLU A 190 -14.92 4.19 28.32
N PHE A 191 -14.78 3.53 27.14
CA PHE A 191 -14.33 2.14 27.04
C PHE A 191 -12.84 2.01 26.73
N SER A 192 -12.24 3.02 26.15
CA SER A 192 -10.82 3.09 25.79
C SER A 192 -10.23 4.44 26.22
N PRO A 193 -10.03 4.67 27.52
CA PRO A 193 -9.52 5.95 28.03
C PRO A 193 -8.05 6.20 27.68
N ASP A 194 -7.32 5.16 27.29
CA ASP A 194 -5.92 5.19 26.95
C ASP A 194 -5.67 5.93 25.61
N VAL A 195 -4.41 6.29 25.38
CA VAL A 195 -3.96 7.01 24.18
C VAL A 195 -3.91 6.14 22.91
N GLY A 196 -4.11 4.83 23.02
CA GLY A 196 -3.97 3.88 21.92
C GLY A 196 -4.90 4.18 20.74
N VAL A 197 -6.17 4.50 21.02
CA VAL A 197 -7.15 4.88 19.98
C VAL A 197 -6.78 6.25 19.37
N ASP A 198 -6.22 7.16 20.15
CA ASP A 198 -5.78 8.46 19.65
C ASP A 198 -4.60 8.30 18.67
N TYR A 199 -3.63 7.42 18.97
CA TYR A 199 -2.57 7.04 18.02
C TYR A 199 -3.15 6.48 16.71
N HIS A 200 -4.11 5.56 16.81
CA HIS A 200 -4.78 4.97 15.65
C HIS A 200 -5.41 6.06 14.78
N VAL A 201 -6.21 6.94 15.37
CA VAL A 201 -6.93 8.01 14.67
C VAL A 201 -5.96 9.01 14.04
N TRP A 202 -5.01 9.56 14.80
CA TRP A 202 -4.09 10.58 14.28
C TRP A 202 -3.12 10.05 13.22
N ALA A 203 -2.63 8.81 13.37
CA ALA A 203 -1.78 8.19 12.36
C ALA A 203 -2.51 8.04 11.02
N LEU A 204 -3.77 7.59 11.05
CA LEU A 204 -4.57 7.43 9.85
C LEU A 204 -5.06 8.76 9.26
N LEU A 205 -5.35 9.77 10.07
CA LEU A 205 -5.67 11.12 9.58
C LEU A 205 -4.51 11.71 8.78
N ILE A 206 -3.28 11.59 9.29
CA ILE A 206 -2.09 12.10 8.60
C ILE A 206 -1.81 11.28 7.33
N ALA A 207 -1.80 9.95 7.42
CA ALA A 207 -1.53 9.07 6.28
C ALA A 207 -2.61 9.17 5.19
N GLY A 208 -3.89 9.23 5.57
CA GLY A 208 -5.01 9.36 4.64
C GLY A 208 -5.00 10.70 3.90
N GLY A 209 -4.61 11.78 4.57
CA GLY A 209 -4.34 13.07 3.93
C GLY A 209 -3.25 12.95 2.87
N GLY A 210 -2.13 12.28 3.19
CA GLY A 210 -1.03 12.02 2.25
C GLY A 210 -1.47 11.20 1.03
N THR A 211 -2.24 10.16 1.25
CA THR A 211 -2.81 9.31 0.19
C THR A 211 -3.72 10.11 -0.74
N THR A 212 -4.60 10.95 -0.18
CA THR A 212 -5.50 11.80 -0.96
C THR A 212 -4.74 12.80 -1.83
N LEU A 213 -3.69 13.45 -1.29
CA LEU A 213 -2.84 14.36 -2.06
C LEU A 213 -2.11 13.65 -3.22
N SER A 214 -1.64 12.42 -2.98
CA SER A 214 -1.01 11.59 -4.01
C SER A 214 -2.01 11.22 -5.11
N ALA A 215 -3.26 10.89 -4.75
CA ALA A 215 -4.32 10.56 -5.69
C ALA A 215 -4.69 11.74 -6.59
N ILE A 216 -4.86 12.95 -6.02
CA ILE A 216 -5.12 14.18 -6.78
C ILE A 216 -4.01 14.40 -7.81
N ASN A 217 -2.75 14.30 -7.38
CA ASN A 217 -1.61 14.51 -8.26
C ASN A 217 -1.56 13.50 -9.41
N LEU A 218 -1.79 12.21 -9.13
CA LEU A 218 -1.77 11.15 -10.15
C LEU A 218 -2.92 11.28 -11.16
N ILE A 219 -4.13 11.66 -10.72
CA ILE A 219 -5.25 11.93 -11.65
C ILE A 219 -4.90 13.08 -12.60
N VAL A 220 -4.42 14.21 -12.07
CA VAL A 220 -4.04 15.36 -12.91
C VAL A 220 -2.92 14.97 -13.86
N THR A 221 -1.95 14.20 -13.43
CA THR A 221 -0.86 13.67 -14.27
C THR A 221 -1.42 12.82 -15.41
N LEU A 222 -2.27 11.84 -15.11
CA LEU A 222 -2.90 10.95 -16.10
C LEU A 222 -3.78 11.68 -17.10
N VAL A 223 -4.50 12.71 -16.66
CA VAL A 223 -5.43 13.43 -17.53
C VAL A 223 -4.73 14.51 -18.37
N LYS A 224 -3.72 15.22 -17.84
CA LYS A 224 -3.14 16.41 -18.47
C LYS A 224 -1.75 16.20 -19.09
N MET A 225 -0.98 15.18 -18.69
CA MET A 225 0.43 15.07 -19.05
C MET A 225 0.74 13.92 -20.01
N ARG A 226 -0.25 13.33 -20.64
CA ARG A 226 -0.03 12.30 -21.67
C ARG A 226 0.73 12.87 -22.86
N CYS A 227 1.67 12.08 -23.38
CA CYS A 227 2.42 12.44 -24.57
C CYS A 227 1.53 12.54 -25.83
N PRO A 228 1.97 13.25 -26.89
CA PRO A 228 1.22 13.37 -28.12
C PRO A 228 0.83 12.01 -28.71
N GLY A 229 -0.38 11.92 -29.23
CA GLY A 229 -0.94 10.70 -29.81
C GLY A 229 -1.51 9.69 -28.79
N MET A 230 -1.21 9.81 -27.49
CA MET A 230 -1.76 8.96 -26.44
C MET A 230 -3.14 9.46 -26.00
N GLY A 231 -4.18 9.10 -26.76
CA GLY A 231 -5.56 9.24 -26.31
C GLY A 231 -5.85 8.27 -25.14
N LEU A 232 -6.96 8.48 -24.44
CA LEU A 232 -7.35 7.63 -23.31
C LEU A 232 -7.34 6.13 -23.67
N MET A 233 -7.93 5.76 -24.80
CA MET A 233 -8.00 4.38 -25.30
C MET A 233 -6.68 3.83 -25.88
N LYS A 234 -5.58 4.57 -25.69
CA LYS A 234 -4.21 4.11 -26.01
C LYS A 234 -3.33 4.02 -24.76
N MET A 235 -3.85 4.35 -23.58
CA MET A 235 -3.11 4.19 -22.32
C MET A 235 -2.92 2.71 -21.97
N PRO A 236 -1.78 2.33 -21.36
CA PRO A 236 -1.60 1.01 -20.77
C PRO A 236 -2.67 0.69 -19.72
N LEU A 237 -2.99 -0.60 -19.52
CA LEU A 237 -4.03 -0.98 -18.55
C LEU A 237 -3.64 -0.68 -17.11
N PHE A 238 -2.37 -0.74 -16.77
CA PHE A 238 -1.93 -0.28 -15.45
C PHE A 238 -2.21 1.22 -15.25
N SER A 239 -2.02 2.06 -16.27
CA SER A 239 -2.37 3.49 -16.19
C SER A 239 -3.88 3.71 -16.05
N TRP A 240 -4.72 2.90 -16.71
CA TRP A 240 -6.18 2.91 -16.52
C TRP A 240 -6.59 2.49 -15.12
N SER A 241 -6.02 1.42 -14.61
CA SER A 241 -6.31 0.93 -13.26
C SER A 241 -5.84 1.93 -12.21
N ALA A 242 -4.70 2.60 -12.42
CA ALA A 242 -4.24 3.68 -11.57
C ALA A 242 -5.20 4.89 -11.59
N LEU A 243 -5.72 5.28 -12.77
CA LEU A 243 -6.74 6.34 -12.86
C LEU A 243 -7.99 6.00 -12.05
N CYS A 244 -8.49 4.78 -12.20
CA CYS A 244 -9.68 4.29 -11.52
C CYS A 244 -9.47 4.18 -10.00
N ALA A 245 -8.34 3.62 -9.54
CA ALA A 245 -8.02 3.53 -8.12
C ALA A 245 -7.89 4.91 -7.46
N ASN A 246 -7.22 5.86 -8.12
CA ASN A 246 -7.09 7.21 -7.58
C ASN A 246 -8.43 7.98 -7.59
N ALA A 247 -9.32 7.72 -8.57
CA ALA A 247 -10.69 8.25 -8.55
C ALA A 247 -11.50 7.73 -7.36
N LEU A 248 -11.36 6.43 -7.03
CA LEU A 248 -11.95 5.86 -5.81
C LEU A 248 -11.40 6.53 -4.56
N ILE A 249 -10.07 6.67 -4.43
CA ILE A 249 -9.45 7.32 -3.27
C ILE A 249 -10.07 8.72 -3.05
N ILE A 250 -10.19 9.54 -4.09
CA ILE A 250 -10.79 10.88 -3.96
C ILE A 250 -12.26 10.81 -3.54
N ALA A 251 -13.00 9.80 -3.98
CA ALA A 251 -14.42 9.66 -3.64
C ALA A 251 -14.64 9.18 -2.19
N ILE A 252 -13.82 8.26 -1.68
CA ILE A 252 -14.11 7.54 -0.44
C ILE A 252 -13.26 7.94 0.76
N PHE A 253 -11.99 8.35 0.56
CA PHE A 253 -11.12 8.74 1.66
C PHE A 253 -11.66 9.92 2.46
N PRO A 254 -12.27 10.98 1.87
CA PRO A 254 -12.88 12.04 2.66
C PRO A 254 -13.97 11.53 3.62
N VAL A 255 -14.72 10.49 3.23
CA VAL A 255 -15.76 9.88 4.09
C VAL A 255 -15.11 9.18 5.29
N PHE A 256 -14.07 8.40 5.05
CA PHE A 256 -13.30 7.74 6.10
C PHE A 256 -12.60 8.74 7.03
N MET A 257 -11.97 9.76 6.45
CA MET A 257 -11.31 10.83 7.20
C MET A 257 -12.30 11.61 8.08
N ALA A 258 -13.52 11.83 7.59
CA ALA A 258 -14.59 12.46 8.38
C ALA A 258 -14.97 11.58 9.59
N ALA A 259 -15.11 10.25 9.41
CA ALA A 259 -15.41 9.35 10.52
C ALA A 259 -14.32 9.39 11.60
N LEU A 260 -13.04 9.37 11.19
CA LEU A 260 -11.90 9.47 12.12
C LEU A 260 -11.84 10.83 12.81
N PHE A 261 -12.10 11.91 12.07
CA PHE A 261 -12.07 13.26 12.64
C PHE A 261 -13.19 13.49 13.66
N LEU A 262 -14.42 13.02 13.37
CA LEU A 262 -15.53 13.07 14.33
C LEU A 262 -15.21 12.24 15.59
N LEU A 263 -14.57 11.07 15.44
CA LEU A 263 -14.12 10.28 16.58
C LEU A 263 -13.03 11.01 17.40
N ALA A 264 -12.12 11.71 16.72
CA ALA A 264 -11.12 12.54 17.41
C ALA A 264 -11.78 13.66 18.21
N LEU A 265 -12.82 14.31 17.68
CA LEU A 265 -13.57 15.34 18.40
C LEU A 265 -14.31 14.77 19.63
N ASP A 266 -14.97 13.62 19.50
CA ASP A 266 -15.63 12.96 20.65
C ASP A 266 -14.63 12.65 21.76
N ARG A 267 -13.41 12.20 21.42
CA ARG A 267 -12.38 11.85 22.40
C ARG A 267 -11.64 13.05 23.00
N LEU A 268 -11.41 14.11 22.21
CA LEU A 268 -10.57 15.24 22.64
C LEU A 268 -11.39 16.44 23.12
N ALA A 269 -12.52 16.72 22.47
CA ALA A 269 -13.34 17.89 22.73
C ALA A 269 -14.63 17.56 23.51
N GLY A 270 -14.88 16.28 23.82
CA GLY A 270 -16.09 15.87 24.53
C GLY A 270 -17.37 16.11 23.72
N THR A 271 -17.28 16.06 22.39
CA THR A 271 -18.47 16.03 21.54
C THR A 271 -19.12 14.65 21.58
N HIS A 272 -20.36 14.53 21.11
CA HIS A 272 -21.16 13.32 21.28
C HIS A 272 -21.75 12.83 19.94
N PHE A 273 -20.95 12.84 18.86
CA PHE A 273 -21.39 12.37 17.55
C PHE A 273 -21.79 10.88 17.56
N PHE A 274 -21.09 10.08 18.35
CA PHE A 274 -21.24 8.62 18.39
C PHE A 274 -21.75 8.08 19.72
N THR A 275 -22.10 8.94 20.67
CA THR A 275 -22.62 8.56 21.99
C THR A 275 -24.14 8.64 22.00
N ASN A 276 -24.82 7.48 22.07
CA ASN A 276 -26.28 7.38 21.92
C ASN A 276 -27.04 8.15 23.01
N ASP A 277 -26.59 8.10 24.26
CA ASP A 277 -27.28 8.69 25.41
C ASP A 277 -27.32 10.23 25.39
N LEU A 278 -26.48 10.85 24.58
CA LEU A 278 -26.34 12.30 24.46
C LEU A 278 -26.76 12.84 23.09
N GLY A 279 -27.59 12.08 22.38
CA GLY A 279 -28.16 12.49 21.08
C GLY A 279 -27.32 12.15 19.86
N GLY A 280 -26.16 11.49 20.05
CA GLY A 280 -25.34 10.94 18.97
C GLY A 280 -25.84 9.58 18.51
N ASN A 281 -25.13 8.98 17.56
CA ASN A 281 -25.46 7.65 17.07
C ASN A 281 -24.21 6.89 16.58
N ALA A 282 -23.83 5.84 17.29
CA ALA A 282 -22.68 4.98 16.93
C ALA A 282 -22.81 4.38 15.52
N MET A 283 -24.03 4.17 15.02
CA MET A 283 -24.27 3.64 13.67
C MET A 283 -23.81 4.60 12.56
N ILE A 284 -23.69 5.90 12.83
CA ILE A 284 -23.13 6.85 11.86
C ILE A 284 -21.69 6.48 11.53
N HIS A 285 -20.87 6.20 12.55
CA HIS A 285 -19.48 5.74 12.35
C HIS A 285 -19.45 4.45 11.54
N VAL A 286 -20.26 3.46 11.93
CA VAL A 286 -20.32 2.15 11.26
C VAL A 286 -20.67 2.33 9.77
N ASN A 287 -21.63 3.19 9.45
CA ASN A 287 -22.05 3.43 8.07
C ASN A 287 -20.95 4.15 7.27
N LEU A 288 -20.31 5.18 7.83
CA LEU A 288 -19.21 5.89 7.18
C LEU A 288 -18.03 4.96 6.89
N VAL A 289 -17.65 4.12 7.85
CA VAL A 289 -16.55 3.16 7.69
C VAL A 289 -16.91 2.07 6.68
N ARG A 290 -18.15 1.54 6.72
CA ARG A 290 -18.62 0.54 5.73
C ARG A 290 -18.66 1.10 4.32
N ALA A 291 -19.07 2.37 4.16
CA ALA A 291 -19.05 3.07 2.87
C ALA A 291 -17.63 3.17 2.28
N TRP A 292 -16.59 3.14 3.11
CA TRP A 292 -15.20 3.17 2.69
C TRP A 292 -14.60 1.78 2.48
N VAL A 293 -14.86 0.78 3.35
CA VAL A 293 -14.16 -0.52 3.39
C VAL A 293 -14.22 -1.28 2.07
N LEU A 294 -15.40 -1.41 1.46
CA LEU A 294 -15.55 -2.17 0.22
C LEU A 294 -14.85 -1.48 -0.97
N PRO A 295 -15.08 -0.18 -1.21
CA PRO A 295 -14.31 0.54 -2.22
C PRO A 295 -12.79 0.50 -1.96
N GLU A 296 -12.33 0.48 -0.71
CA GLU A 296 -10.89 0.37 -0.37
C GLU A 296 -10.28 -0.93 -0.90
N VAL A 297 -10.97 -2.07 -0.77
CA VAL A 297 -10.52 -3.32 -1.38
C VAL A 297 -10.37 -3.16 -2.90
N CYS A 298 -11.29 -2.45 -3.56
CA CYS A 298 -11.19 -2.16 -4.99
C CYS A 298 -10.00 -1.22 -5.32
N VAL A 299 -9.68 -0.25 -4.45
CA VAL A 299 -8.47 0.60 -4.58
C VAL A 299 -7.21 -0.25 -4.64
N LEU A 300 -7.12 -1.30 -3.83
CA LEU A 300 -5.98 -2.21 -3.80
C LEU A 300 -5.98 -3.17 -5.01
N MET A 301 -7.14 -3.69 -5.40
CA MET A 301 -7.26 -4.70 -6.46
C MET A 301 -7.07 -4.13 -7.87
N LEU A 302 -7.55 -2.91 -8.16
CA LEU A 302 -7.50 -2.36 -9.51
C LEU A 302 -6.07 -2.22 -10.06
N PRO A 303 -5.11 -1.60 -9.34
CA PRO A 303 -3.72 -1.57 -9.80
C PRO A 303 -3.08 -2.96 -9.88
N ALA A 304 -3.48 -3.90 -8.99
CA ALA A 304 -3.06 -5.30 -9.07
C ALA A 304 -3.48 -5.93 -10.41
N PHE A 305 -4.71 -5.72 -10.84
CA PHE A 305 -5.21 -6.18 -12.15
C PHE A 305 -4.47 -5.52 -13.32
N GLY A 306 -4.09 -4.25 -13.16
CA GLY A 306 -3.21 -3.56 -14.10
C GLY A 306 -1.86 -4.26 -14.24
N ILE A 307 -1.20 -4.59 -13.12
CA ILE A 307 0.08 -5.33 -13.10
C ILE A 307 -0.06 -6.68 -13.80
N PHE A 308 -1.09 -7.46 -13.47
CA PHE A 308 -1.33 -8.76 -14.11
C PHE A 308 -1.51 -8.64 -15.62
N SER A 309 -2.18 -7.59 -16.09
CA SER A 309 -2.42 -7.35 -17.51
C SER A 309 -1.12 -7.09 -18.28
N GLU A 310 -0.24 -6.22 -17.73
CA GLU A 310 1.05 -5.90 -18.35
C GLU A 310 1.99 -7.10 -18.37
N VAL A 311 2.09 -7.83 -17.25
CA VAL A 311 2.92 -9.04 -17.15
C VAL A 311 2.43 -10.12 -18.08
N THR A 312 1.11 -10.39 -18.11
CA THR A 312 0.52 -11.41 -19.01
C THR A 312 0.81 -11.10 -20.47
N ALA A 313 0.58 -9.87 -20.93
CA ALA A 313 0.83 -9.49 -22.31
C ALA A 313 2.30 -9.66 -22.72
N THR A 314 3.23 -9.27 -21.82
CA THR A 314 4.67 -9.37 -22.05
C THR A 314 5.14 -10.82 -22.11
N PHE A 315 4.77 -11.65 -21.12
CA PHE A 315 5.27 -13.02 -21.02
C PHE A 315 4.51 -14.04 -21.89
N CYS A 316 3.37 -13.64 -22.46
CA CYS A 316 2.71 -14.41 -23.54
C CYS A 316 3.19 -14.00 -24.93
N GLY A 317 4.03 -12.96 -25.05
CA GLY A 317 4.54 -12.47 -26.34
C GLY A 317 3.47 -11.90 -27.27
N ARG A 318 2.30 -11.54 -26.76
CA ARG A 318 1.16 -11.08 -27.56
C ARG A 318 0.38 -9.96 -26.90
N ARG A 319 -0.36 -9.20 -27.73
CA ARG A 319 -1.28 -8.16 -27.23
C ARG A 319 -2.33 -8.77 -26.32
N LEU A 320 -2.68 -8.06 -25.25
CA LEU A 320 -3.74 -8.49 -24.35
C LEU A 320 -5.05 -8.62 -25.11
N PHE A 321 -5.73 -9.75 -24.91
CA PHE A 321 -7.04 -9.99 -25.52
C PHE A 321 -8.07 -9.03 -24.90
N GLY A 322 -8.96 -8.49 -25.75
CA GLY A 322 -10.09 -7.70 -25.28
C GLY A 322 -9.73 -6.41 -24.54
N TYR A 323 -8.68 -5.67 -24.94
CA TYR A 323 -8.25 -4.42 -24.30
C TYR A 323 -9.42 -3.48 -23.97
N THR A 324 -10.33 -3.22 -24.92
CA THR A 324 -11.49 -2.36 -24.71
C THR A 324 -12.43 -2.92 -23.63
N ALA A 325 -12.66 -4.24 -23.61
CA ALA A 325 -13.46 -4.89 -22.58
C ALA A 325 -12.79 -4.76 -21.20
N MET A 326 -11.46 -4.87 -21.12
CA MET A 326 -10.70 -4.67 -19.88
C MET A 326 -10.84 -3.25 -19.34
N VAL A 327 -10.76 -2.22 -20.20
CA VAL A 327 -10.94 -0.82 -19.81
C VAL A 327 -12.36 -0.62 -19.24
N TRP A 328 -13.39 -1.09 -19.96
CA TRP A 328 -14.76 -0.93 -19.47
C TRP A 328 -15.03 -1.73 -18.20
N ALA A 329 -14.46 -2.92 -18.06
CA ALA A 329 -14.56 -3.70 -16.83
C ALA A 329 -13.91 -2.96 -15.65
N THR A 330 -12.73 -2.37 -15.84
CA THR A 330 -12.04 -1.56 -14.82
C THR A 330 -12.89 -0.35 -14.39
N CYS A 331 -13.45 0.39 -15.36
CA CYS A 331 -14.36 1.51 -15.09
C CYS A 331 -15.64 1.04 -14.38
N SER A 332 -16.19 -0.10 -14.77
CA SER A 332 -17.42 -0.66 -14.16
C SER A 332 -17.19 -1.05 -12.71
N VAL A 333 -16.07 -1.71 -12.38
CA VAL A 333 -15.69 -2.01 -10.98
C VAL A 333 -15.61 -0.73 -10.16
N THR A 334 -14.98 0.31 -10.70
CA THR A 334 -14.85 1.62 -10.04
C THR A 334 -16.20 2.25 -9.75
N LEU A 335 -17.08 2.31 -10.76
CA LEU A 335 -18.43 2.86 -10.60
C LEU A 335 -19.26 2.07 -9.58
N LEU A 336 -19.25 0.74 -9.69
CA LEU A 336 -19.94 -0.13 -8.76
C LEU A 336 -19.44 0.04 -7.33
N ALA A 337 -18.11 0.17 -7.13
CA ALA A 337 -17.53 0.38 -5.81
C ALA A 337 -18.05 1.69 -5.17
N VAL A 338 -18.10 2.79 -5.93
CA VAL A 338 -18.68 4.06 -5.45
C VAL A 338 -20.17 3.88 -5.13
N LEU A 339 -20.95 3.29 -6.03
CA LEU A 339 -22.39 3.10 -5.84
C LEU A 339 -22.69 2.25 -4.60
N VAL A 340 -22.01 1.11 -4.44
CA VAL A 340 -22.22 0.23 -3.29
C VAL A 340 -21.72 0.90 -2.01
N GLY A 341 -20.61 1.63 -2.05
CA GLY A 341 -20.16 2.44 -0.91
C GLY A 341 -21.23 3.47 -0.48
N LEU A 342 -21.79 4.20 -1.43
CA LEU A 342 -22.87 5.16 -1.14
C LEU A 342 -24.14 4.49 -0.61
N LEU A 343 -24.47 3.27 -1.07
CA LEU A 343 -25.61 2.51 -0.54
C LEU A 343 -25.45 2.18 0.94
N HIS A 344 -24.24 2.02 1.45
CA HIS A 344 -23.97 1.80 2.86
C HIS A 344 -24.22 3.06 3.74
N LEU A 345 -24.36 4.23 3.13
CA LEU A 345 -24.78 5.44 3.84
C LEU A 345 -26.30 5.49 4.07
N LEU A 346 -27.07 4.63 3.40
CA LEU A 346 -28.51 4.50 3.67
C LEU A 346 -28.71 3.84 5.05
N PRO A 347 -29.78 4.19 5.77
CA PRO A 347 -30.01 3.70 7.13
C PRO A 347 -30.03 2.16 7.15
N LEU A 348 -29.16 1.57 7.94
CA LEU A 348 -29.23 0.15 8.29
C LEU A 348 -30.48 -0.08 9.14
N GLY A 349 -31.32 -1.04 8.73
CA GLY A 349 -32.60 -1.31 9.39
C GLY A 349 -33.82 -1.03 8.52
N ALA A 350 -33.64 -0.63 7.27
CA ALA A 350 -34.74 -0.50 6.31
C ALA A 350 -35.41 -1.85 5.92
N GLY A 351 -35.01 -2.95 6.58
CA GLY A 351 -35.62 -4.28 6.48
C GLY A 351 -34.98 -5.18 5.43
N THR A 352 -35.47 -6.42 5.38
CA THR A 352 -34.97 -7.54 4.56
C THR A 352 -34.77 -7.21 3.06
N ARG A 353 -35.55 -6.28 2.53
CA ARG A 353 -35.46 -5.87 1.12
C ARG A 353 -34.16 -5.11 0.81
N THR A 354 -33.74 -4.20 1.71
CA THR A 354 -32.51 -3.42 1.53
C THR A 354 -31.29 -4.32 1.63
N ASP A 355 -31.25 -5.26 2.58
CA ASP A 355 -30.13 -6.19 2.74
C ASP A 355 -30.02 -7.14 1.54
N THR A 356 -31.16 -7.61 1.00
CA THR A 356 -31.17 -8.44 -0.21
C THR A 356 -30.66 -7.66 -1.43
N PHE A 357 -31.05 -6.38 -1.55
CA PHE A 357 -30.57 -5.51 -2.61
C PHE A 357 -29.06 -5.26 -2.52
N LEU A 358 -28.51 -5.03 -1.32
CA LEU A 358 -27.08 -4.91 -1.09
C LEU A 358 -26.34 -6.20 -1.48
N GLY A 359 -26.83 -7.36 -1.09
CA GLY A 359 -26.25 -8.65 -1.48
C GLY A 359 -26.23 -8.85 -3.00
N LEU A 360 -27.35 -8.58 -3.68
CA LEU A 360 -27.41 -8.65 -5.13
C LEU A 360 -26.49 -7.64 -5.82
N SER A 361 -26.34 -6.44 -5.27
CA SER A 361 -25.41 -5.43 -5.80
C SER A 361 -23.95 -5.90 -5.74
N MET A 362 -23.56 -6.68 -4.71
CA MET A 362 -22.24 -7.32 -4.63
C MET A 362 -22.04 -8.36 -5.72
N LEU A 363 -23.07 -9.13 -6.09
CA LEU A 363 -22.98 -10.13 -7.15
C LEU A 363 -22.68 -9.50 -8.52
N ILE A 364 -23.15 -8.27 -8.75
CA ILE A 364 -22.88 -7.55 -10.00
C ILE A 364 -21.38 -7.37 -10.26
N PHE A 365 -20.56 -7.26 -9.20
CA PHE A 365 -19.09 -7.21 -9.36
C PHE A 365 -18.51 -8.45 -10.05
N ALA A 366 -19.14 -9.60 -9.92
CA ALA A 366 -18.67 -10.84 -10.57
C ALA A 366 -18.62 -10.71 -12.09
N VAL A 367 -19.49 -9.88 -12.70
CA VAL A 367 -19.54 -9.71 -14.16
C VAL A 367 -18.28 -9.03 -14.70
N PRO A 368 -17.92 -7.78 -14.30
CA PRO A 368 -16.71 -7.15 -14.82
C PRO A 368 -15.43 -7.87 -14.36
N ILE A 369 -15.37 -8.40 -13.15
CA ILE A 369 -14.20 -9.15 -12.68
C ILE A 369 -14.06 -10.46 -13.47
N GLY A 370 -15.15 -11.18 -13.71
CA GLY A 370 -15.15 -12.38 -14.55
C GLY A 370 -14.70 -12.08 -15.98
N ALA A 371 -15.15 -10.96 -16.57
CA ALA A 371 -14.69 -10.53 -17.88
C ALA A 371 -13.17 -10.30 -17.90
N MET A 372 -12.58 -9.68 -16.85
CA MET A 372 -11.14 -9.51 -16.75
C MET A 372 -10.39 -10.84 -16.69
N VAL A 373 -10.85 -11.79 -15.87
CA VAL A 373 -10.25 -13.12 -15.74
C VAL A 373 -10.29 -13.85 -17.07
N LEU A 374 -11.43 -13.83 -17.76
CA LEU A 374 -11.56 -14.46 -19.08
C LEU A 374 -10.60 -13.83 -20.11
N ASN A 375 -10.42 -12.52 -20.09
CA ASN A 375 -9.48 -11.86 -21.00
C ASN A 375 -8.02 -12.27 -20.73
N TRP A 376 -7.61 -12.46 -19.47
CA TRP A 376 -6.28 -13.02 -19.17
C TRP A 376 -6.17 -14.47 -19.65
N VAL A 377 -7.17 -15.33 -19.38
CA VAL A 377 -7.18 -16.71 -19.85
C VAL A 377 -7.12 -16.78 -21.38
N PHE A 378 -7.87 -15.94 -22.11
CA PHE A 378 -7.80 -15.86 -23.57
C PHE A 378 -6.46 -15.31 -24.08
N THR A 379 -5.78 -14.48 -23.28
CA THR A 379 -4.43 -14.03 -23.62
C THR A 379 -3.42 -15.16 -23.45
N LEU A 380 -3.56 -15.98 -22.41
CA LEU A 380 -2.75 -17.19 -22.19
C LEU A 380 -2.99 -18.23 -23.27
N TYR A 381 -4.26 -18.39 -23.71
CA TYR A 381 -4.62 -19.37 -24.73
C TYR A 381 -3.91 -19.08 -26.04
N ARG A 382 -3.12 -20.04 -26.53
CA ARG A 382 -2.24 -19.92 -27.73
C ARG A 382 -1.15 -18.86 -27.60
N GLY A 383 -0.82 -18.38 -26.39
CA GLY A 383 0.34 -17.53 -26.14
C GLY A 383 1.62 -18.36 -26.00
N ALA A 384 2.77 -17.77 -26.34
CA ALA A 384 4.09 -18.36 -26.09
C ALA A 384 4.52 -18.06 -24.65
N ILE A 385 3.97 -18.80 -23.69
CA ILE A 385 4.14 -18.52 -22.26
C ILE A 385 5.60 -18.74 -21.84
N ARG A 386 6.25 -17.70 -21.37
CA ARG A 386 7.57 -17.75 -20.75
C ARG A 386 7.40 -17.87 -19.22
N PHE A 387 7.82 -19.00 -18.63
CA PHE A 387 7.69 -19.29 -17.20
C PHE A 387 8.78 -18.58 -16.36
N GLU A 388 8.87 -17.28 -16.51
CA GLU A 388 9.72 -16.44 -15.67
C GLU A 388 9.01 -16.07 -14.36
N VAL A 389 9.78 -15.60 -13.38
CA VAL A 389 9.27 -15.32 -12.03
C VAL A 389 8.04 -14.38 -12.05
N PRO A 390 8.00 -13.27 -12.81
CA PRO A 390 6.80 -12.42 -12.86
C PRO A 390 5.55 -13.19 -13.32
N MET A 391 5.70 -14.06 -14.32
CA MET A 391 4.59 -14.86 -14.88
C MET A 391 4.11 -15.94 -13.92
N MET A 392 4.99 -16.52 -13.13
CA MET A 392 4.62 -17.50 -12.10
C MET A 392 3.63 -16.88 -11.10
N TRP A 393 3.87 -15.64 -10.65
CA TRP A 393 2.97 -14.93 -9.75
C TRP A 393 1.59 -14.66 -10.38
N VAL A 394 1.53 -14.37 -11.68
CA VAL A 394 0.24 -14.23 -12.41
C VAL A 394 -0.52 -15.54 -12.43
N LEU A 395 0.16 -16.65 -12.75
CA LEU A 395 -0.47 -17.97 -12.78
C LEU A 395 -0.93 -18.42 -11.38
N GLY A 396 -0.13 -18.14 -10.35
CA GLY A 396 -0.50 -18.37 -8.95
C GLY A 396 -1.76 -17.61 -8.55
N PHE A 397 -1.86 -16.32 -8.94
CA PHE A 397 -3.08 -15.54 -8.75
C PHE A 397 -4.30 -16.21 -9.38
N LEU A 398 -4.22 -16.64 -10.63
CA LEU A 398 -5.36 -17.26 -11.31
C LEU A 398 -5.85 -18.53 -10.59
N ILE A 399 -4.94 -19.34 -10.03
CA ILE A 399 -5.28 -20.53 -9.24
C ILE A 399 -6.00 -20.12 -7.95
N ILE A 400 -5.42 -19.18 -7.20
CA ILE A 400 -5.96 -18.73 -5.91
C ILE A 400 -7.30 -18.00 -6.10
N PHE A 401 -7.44 -17.24 -7.18
CA PHE A 401 -8.62 -16.44 -7.46
C PHE A 401 -9.89 -17.30 -7.67
N VAL A 402 -9.75 -18.51 -8.18
CA VAL A 402 -10.89 -19.45 -8.31
C VAL A 402 -11.45 -19.78 -6.92
N VAL A 403 -10.59 -20.07 -5.95
CA VAL A 403 -11.01 -20.40 -4.58
C VAL A 403 -11.64 -19.17 -3.91
N ALA A 404 -11.01 -18.00 -4.04
CA ALA A 404 -11.54 -16.75 -3.52
C ALA A 404 -12.91 -16.40 -4.15
N GLY A 405 -13.07 -16.61 -5.45
CA GLY A 405 -14.32 -16.38 -6.17
C GLY A 405 -15.46 -17.28 -5.66
N LEU A 406 -15.19 -18.56 -5.47
CA LEU A 406 -16.16 -19.51 -4.91
C LEU A 406 -16.58 -19.14 -3.49
N ALA A 407 -15.63 -18.74 -2.63
CA ALA A 407 -15.92 -18.28 -1.29
C ALA A 407 -16.72 -16.97 -1.30
N GLY A 408 -16.38 -16.04 -2.20
CA GLY A 408 -17.10 -14.78 -2.39
C GLY A 408 -18.56 -14.95 -2.79
N VAL A 409 -18.85 -15.91 -3.70
CA VAL A 409 -20.23 -16.24 -4.08
C VAL A 409 -21.03 -16.74 -2.87
N GLN A 410 -20.45 -17.56 -2.00
CA GLN A 410 -21.13 -18.03 -0.79
C GLN A 410 -21.49 -16.88 0.16
N LEU A 411 -20.63 -15.88 0.31
CA LEU A 411 -20.88 -14.70 1.15
C LEU A 411 -21.92 -13.74 0.57
N VAL A 412 -22.23 -13.83 -0.73
CA VAL A 412 -23.28 -13.03 -1.38
C VAL A 412 -24.65 -13.69 -1.22
N VAL A 413 -24.70 -15.00 -1.17
CA VAL A 413 -25.95 -15.77 -1.02
C VAL A 413 -26.43 -15.67 0.41
N ARG A 414 -27.56 -14.97 0.64
CA ARG A 414 -28.03 -14.59 1.98
C ARG A 414 -28.10 -15.72 3.00
N PRO A 415 -28.73 -16.90 2.73
CA PRO A 415 -28.78 -17.99 3.71
C PRO A 415 -27.39 -18.48 4.15
N ALA A 416 -26.40 -18.44 3.26
CA ALA A 416 -25.03 -18.82 3.60
C ALA A 416 -24.35 -17.67 4.36
N ASN A 417 -24.56 -16.41 3.95
CA ASN A 417 -23.98 -15.25 4.61
C ASN A 417 -24.48 -15.11 6.06
N ASP A 418 -25.76 -15.38 6.34
CA ASP A 418 -26.33 -15.28 7.70
C ASP A 418 -25.63 -16.22 8.68
N VAL A 419 -25.03 -17.32 8.20
CA VAL A 419 -24.25 -18.26 9.01
C VAL A 419 -22.76 -17.92 9.04
N LEU A 420 -22.22 -17.37 7.94
CA LEU A 420 -20.78 -17.24 7.72
C LEU A 420 -20.20 -15.86 8.06
N HIS A 421 -21.03 -14.81 8.09
CA HIS A 421 -20.54 -13.41 8.14
C HIS A 421 -19.74 -13.06 9.40
N ASP A 422 -20.02 -13.68 10.54
CA ASP A 422 -19.29 -13.48 11.80
C ASP A 422 -18.37 -14.67 12.15
N SER A 423 -17.85 -15.37 11.15
CA SER A 423 -16.96 -16.51 11.34
C SER A 423 -15.57 -16.31 10.75
N LEU A 424 -14.64 -17.20 11.07
CA LEU A 424 -13.30 -17.26 10.47
C LEU A 424 -13.34 -17.41 8.95
N PHE A 425 -14.48 -17.80 8.37
CA PHE A 425 -14.67 -17.88 6.92
C PHE A 425 -14.47 -16.50 6.24
N VAL A 426 -15.03 -15.44 6.81
CA VAL A 426 -14.85 -14.07 6.29
C VAL A 426 -13.40 -13.62 6.42
N THR A 427 -12.75 -13.97 7.55
CA THR A 427 -11.33 -13.67 7.74
C THR A 427 -10.48 -14.37 6.68
N ALA A 428 -10.72 -15.67 6.43
CA ALA A 428 -10.04 -16.43 5.39
C ALA A 428 -10.29 -15.85 3.99
N PHE A 429 -11.54 -15.49 3.67
CA PHE A 429 -11.91 -14.87 2.40
C PHE A 429 -11.18 -13.55 2.17
N PHE A 430 -11.21 -12.65 3.15
CA PHE A 430 -10.52 -11.35 3.06
C PHE A 430 -9.02 -11.54 2.79
N HIS A 431 -8.36 -12.41 3.56
CA HIS A 431 -6.94 -12.69 3.36
C HIS A 431 -6.68 -13.39 2.02
N HIS A 432 -7.58 -14.25 1.56
CA HIS A 432 -7.45 -14.91 0.26
C HIS A 432 -7.47 -13.89 -0.89
N VAL A 433 -8.36 -12.90 -0.82
CA VAL A 433 -8.42 -11.80 -1.79
C VAL A 433 -7.14 -10.95 -1.73
N ILE A 434 -6.71 -10.53 -0.53
CA ILE A 434 -5.55 -9.65 -0.39
C ILE A 434 -4.25 -10.40 -0.74
N LEU A 435 -3.99 -11.58 -0.17
CA LEU A 435 -2.77 -12.33 -0.42
C LEU A 435 -2.74 -12.90 -1.84
N GLY A 436 -3.88 -13.44 -2.30
CA GLY A 436 -3.99 -14.03 -3.62
C GLY A 436 -3.98 -13.03 -4.77
N CYS A 437 -4.55 -11.84 -4.59
CA CYS A 437 -4.61 -10.82 -5.63
C CYS A 437 -3.53 -9.76 -5.43
N VAL A 438 -3.58 -9.00 -4.34
CA VAL A 438 -2.74 -7.81 -4.18
C VAL A 438 -1.27 -8.19 -3.99
N VAL A 439 -0.97 -9.13 -3.08
CA VAL A 439 0.42 -9.53 -2.83
C VAL A 439 1.02 -10.22 -4.06
N HIS A 440 0.29 -11.12 -4.74
CA HIS A 440 0.79 -11.76 -5.97
C HIS A 440 1.10 -10.73 -7.06
N ALA A 441 0.24 -9.72 -7.23
CA ALA A 441 0.48 -8.65 -8.19
C ALA A 441 1.71 -7.81 -7.82
N LEU A 442 1.85 -7.44 -6.54
CA LEU A 442 3.00 -6.66 -6.07
C LEU A 442 4.31 -7.43 -6.27
N MET A 443 4.33 -8.73 -5.98
CA MET A 443 5.49 -9.59 -6.20
C MET A 443 5.81 -9.77 -7.69
N ALA A 444 4.77 -9.94 -8.53
CA ALA A 444 4.93 -9.93 -9.99
C ALA A 444 5.52 -8.62 -10.47
N GLY A 445 4.98 -7.49 -9.98
CA GLY A 445 5.43 -6.14 -10.32
C GLY A 445 6.87 -5.87 -9.86
N ILE A 446 7.23 -6.24 -8.62
CA ILE A 446 8.62 -6.15 -8.14
C ILE A 446 9.54 -6.92 -9.09
N ALA A 447 9.25 -8.17 -9.38
CA ALA A 447 10.12 -8.98 -10.24
C ALA A 447 10.17 -8.43 -11.68
N TYR A 448 9.07 -7.88 -12.20
CA TYR A 448 8.96 -7.37 -13.56
C TYR A 448 9.69 -6.03 -13.74
N TRP A 449 9.44 -5.02 -12.89
CA TRP A 449 9.99 -3.68 -13.04
C TRP A 449 11.30 -3.44 -12.26
N PHE A 450 11.78 -4.42 -11.49
CA PHE A 450 13.05 -4.28 -10.77
C PHE A 450 14.24 -3.93 -11.69
N PRO A 451 14.42 -4.61 -12.84
CA PRO A 451 15.50 -4.24 -13.78
C PRO A 451 15.38 -2.80 -14.27
N LYS A 452 14.15 -2.31 -14.51
CA LYS A 452 13.88 -0.94 -14.89
C LYS A 452 14.30 0.06 -13.80
N ALA A 453 14.03 -0.28 -12.54
CA ALA A 453 14.28 0.61 -11.41
C ALA A 453 15.75 0.67 -11.00
N PHE A 454 16.47 -0.44 -11.12
CA PHE A 454 17.83 -0.58 -10.56
C PHE A 454 18.92 -0.90 -11.60
N GLY A 455 18.55 -1.21 -12.84
CA GLY A 455 19.49 -1.49 -13.92
C GLY A 455 20.17 -2.86 -13.86
N TYR A 456 19.63 -3.81 -13.08
CA TYR A 456 20.08 -5.20 -13.02
C TYR A 456 18.93 -6.14 -12.69
N GLN A 457 19.06 -7.40 -13.11
CA GLN A 457 18.02 -8.42 -12.89
C GLN A 457 18.11 -9.05 -11.49
N LEU A 458 16.97 -9.56 -11.01
CA LEU A 458 16.92 -10.37 -9.79
C LEU A 458 17.31 -11.82 -10.08
N ILE A 459 17.99 -12.48 -9.13
CA ILE A 459 18.33 -13.90 -9.23
C ILE A 459 17.06 -14.76 -9.21
N PRO A 460 16.75 -15.54 -10.27
CA PRO A 460 15.47 -16.24 -10.38
C PRO A 460 15.25 -17.33 -9.32
N PHE A 461 16.30 -17.97 -8.81
CA PHE A 461 16.19 -19.05 -7.82
C PHE A 461 15.40 -18.62 -6.58
N TRP A 462 15.78 -17.49 -5.97
CA TRP A 462 15.11 -16.99 -4.78
C TRP A 462 13.67 -16.53 -5.06
N GLY A 463 13.43 -15.97 -6.25
CA GLY A 463 12.07 -15.57 -6.67
C GLY A 463 11.15 -16.77 -6.86
N ARG A 464 11.65 -17.88 -7.41
CA ARG A 464 10.89 -19.14 -7.54
C ARG A 464 10.62 -19.77 -6.16
N LEU A 465 11.62 -19.77 -5.28
CA LEU A 465 11.45 -20.24 -3.90
C LEU A 465 10.40 -19.41 -3.16
N SER A 466 10.50 -18.09 -3.23
CA SER A 466 9.51 -17.18 -2.63
C SER A 466 8.10 -17.48 -3.17
N PHE A 467 7.93 -17.60 -4.48
CA PHE A 467 6.64 -17.92 -5.11
C PHE A 467 6.02 -19.20 -4.55
N TRP A 468 6.75 -20.31 -4.52
CA TRP A 468 6.23 -21.58 -4.03
C TRP A 468 5.90 -21.54 -2.54
N CYS A 469 6.74 -20.88 -1.74
CA CYS A 469 6.48 -20.70 -0.32
C CYS A 469 5.20 -19.88 -0.06
N TRP A 470 4.96 -18.83 -0.83
CA TRP A 470 3.73 -18.06 -0.74
C TRP A 470 2.50 -18.85 -1.21
N LEU A 471 2.56 -19.48 -2.37
CA LEU A 471 1.43 -20.22 -2.94
C LEU A 471 0.97 -21.35 -2.01
N LEU A 472 1.90 -22.19 -1.57
CA LEU A 472 1.62 -23.30 -0.66
C LEU A 472 1.27 -22.79 0.75
N GLY A 473 1.96 -21.75 1.21
CA GLY A 473 1.73 -21.14 2.52
C GLY A 473 0.32 -20.54 2.63
N ILE A 474 -0.17 -19.85 1.61
CA ILE A 474 -1.56 -19.34 1.55
C ILE A 474 -2.55 -20.49 1.62
N GLY A 475 -2.35 -21.55 0.84
CA GLY A 475 -3.21 -22.74 0.88
C GLY A 475 -3.27 -23.36 2.28
N LEU A 476 -2.10 -23.57 2.91
CA LEU A 476 -2.02 -24.16 4.25
C LEU A 476 -2.54 -23.22 5.34
N ALA A 477 -2.35 -21.90 5.21
CA ALA A 477 -2.82 -20.96 6.22
C ALA A 477 -4.34 -20.74 6.16
N LEU A 478 -4.92 -20.61 4.97
CA LEU A 478 -6.30 -20.17 4.83
C LEU A 478 -7.31 -21.31 4.71
N THR A 479 -6.94 -22.47 4.15
CA THR A 479 -7.87 -23.60 4.02
C THR A 479 -8.41 -24.07 5.38
N PRO A 480 -7.59 -24.25 6.44
CA PRO A 480 -8.12 -24.59 7.76
C PRO A 480 -9.04 -23.52 8.33
N LEU A 481 -8.73 -22.22 8.09
CA LEU A 481 -9.58 -21.12 8.57
C LEU A 481 -10.95 -21.11 7.88
N TYR A 482 -11.05 -21.52 6.60
CA TYR A 482 -12.34 -21.72 5.94
C TYR A 482 -13.13 -22.85 6.61
N ILE A 483 -12.48 -23.98 6.89
CA ILE A 483 -13.11 -25.15 7.53
C ILE A 483 -13.61 -24.77 8.92
N LEU A 484 -12.76 -24.13 9.73
CA LEU A 484 -13.12 -23.67 11.07
C LEU A 484 -14.26 -22.64 11.02
N GLY A 485 -14.26 -21.77 10.01
CA GLY A 485 -15.35 -20.82 9.79
C GLY A 485 -16.67 -21.50 9.42
N LEU A 486 -16.65 -22.56 8.60
CA LEU A 486 -17.82 -23.40 8.31
C LEU A 486 -18.33 -24.13 9.57
N MET A 487 -17.47 -24.43 10.53
CA MET A 487 -17.84 -24.97 11.83
C MET A 487 -18.42 -23.91 12.79
N GLY A 488 -18.50 -22.64 12.36
CA GLY A 488 -19.06 -21.55 13.14
C GLY A 488 -18.10 -20.88 14.12
N ILE A 489 -16.79 -21.12 14.00
CA ILE A 489 -15.81 -20.48 14.89
C ILE A 489 -15.75 -18.99 14.59
N PRO A 490 -16.01 -18.11 15.60
CA PRO A 490 -16.00 -16.68 15.40
C PRO A 490 -14.57 -16.13 15.21
N PRO A 491 -14.43 -14.97 14.54
CA PRO A 491 -13.14 -14.30 14.42
C PRO A 491 -12.75 -13.62 15.74
N ARG A 492 -11.49 -13.30 15.90
CA ARG A 492 -10.93 -12.50 17.00
C ARG A 492 -11.01 -13.17 18.39
N MET A 493 -10.96 -14.49 18.45
CA MET A 493 -10.83 -15.20 19.71
C MET A 493 -9.37 -15.39 20.06
N GLY A 494 -8.94 -14.94 21.24
CA GLY A 494 -7.58 -15.17 21.75
C GLY A 494 -7.37 -16.57 22.34
N HIS A 495 -8.47 -17.30 22.59
CA HIS A 495 -8.49 -18.65 23.17
C HIS A 495 -9.64 -19.46 22.56
N VAL A 496 -9.46 -20.77 22.47
CA VAL A 496 -10.45 -21.72 21.93
C VAL A 496 -10.59 -22.90 22.91
N ASP A 497 -11.78 -23.08 23.49
CA ASP A 497 -12.02 -24.10 24.52
C ASP A 497 -11.93 -25.53 23.98
N ASP A 498 -12.29 -25.77 22.71
CA ASP A 498 -12.33 -27.10 22.11
C ASP A 498 -10.94 -27.53 21.60
N PRO A 499 -10.28 -28.52 22.22
CA PRO A 499 -8.97 -29.01 21.80
C PRO A 499 -8.99 -29.69 20.43
N SER A 500 -10.14 -30.14 19.93
CA SER A 500 -10.22 -30.78 18.60
C SER A 500 -9.89 -29.81 17.44
N LEU A 501 -10.06 -28.51 17.66
CA LEU A 501 -9.80 -27.45 16.69
C LEU A 501 -8.31 -27.09 16.57
N GLN A 502 -7.48 -27.52 17.53
CA GLN A 502 -6.05 -27.21 17.59
C GLN A 502 -5.30 -27.59 16.33
N VAL A 503 -5.61 -28.75 15.74
CA VAL A 503 -4.95 -29.25 14.53
C VAL A 503 -5.14 -28.27 13.37
N GLY A 504 -6.34 -27.70 13.20
CA GLY A 504 -6.62 -26.70 12.18
C GLY A 504 -5.75 -25.44 12.35
N PHE A 505 -5.64 -24.93 13.57
CA PHE A 505 -4.80 -23.76 13.87
C PHE A 505 -3.30 -24.05 13.73
N LEU A 506 -2.83 -25.25 14.08
CA LEU A 506 -1.44 -25.67 13.87
C LEU A 506 -1.10 -25.70 12.38
N ILE A 507 -1.98 -26.26 11.54
CA ILE A 507 -1.76 -26.26 10.08
C ILE A 507 -1.72 -24.83 9.54
N ALA A 508 -2.63 -23.96 10.02
CA ALA A 508 -2.64 -22.55 9.63
C ALA A 508 -1.34 -21.83 10.05
N ALA A 509 -0.84 -22.07 11.24
CA ALA A 509 0.43 -21.53 11.74
C ALA A 509 1.63 -22.03 10.92
N CYS A 510 1.66 -23.30 10.53
CA CYS A 510 2.67 -23.85 9.61
C CYS A 510 2.62 -23.15 8.23
N GLY A 511 1.40 -22.88 7.73
CA GLY A 511 1.22 -22.09 6.50
C GLY A 511 1.81 -20.69 6.59
N ALA A 512 1.59 -19.98 7.71
CA ALA A 512 2.20 -18.69 7.96
C ALA A 512 3.73 -18.79 8.09
N GLY A 513 4.25 -19.83 8.73
CA GLY A 513 5.69 -20.12 8.78
C GLY A 513 6.29 -20.28 7.36
N LEU A 514 5.58 -20.91 6.45
CA LEU A 514 6.01 -21.06 5.06
C LEU A 514 5.98 -19.70 4.32
N ILE A 515 4.98 -18.87 4.57
CA ILE A 515 4.95 -17.48 4.04
C ILE A 515 6.15 -16.68 4.57
N LEU A 516 6.54 -16.85 5.85
CA LEU A 516 7.74 -16.23 6.41
C LEU A 516 9.00 -16.62 5.61
N VAL A 517 9.15 -17.91 5.28
CA VAL A 517 10.25 -18.37 4.41
C VAL A 517 10.19 -17.68 3.04
N GLY A 518 9.00 -17.46 2.50
CA GLY A 518 8.79 -16.70 1.26
C GLY A 518 9.26 -15.24 1.36
N ILE A 519 8.97 -14.56 2.47
CA ILE A 519 9.43 -13.18 2.75
C ILE A 519 10.96 -13.15 2.91
N LEU A 520 11.53 -14.07 3.67
CA LEU A 520 12.99 -14.17 3.85
C LEU A 520 13.70 -14.47 2.52
N SER A 521 13.06 -15.27 1.66
CA SER A 521 13.59 -15.55 0.30
C SER A 521 13.59 -14.29 -0.58
N LEU A 522 12.58 -13.42 -0.46
CA LEU A 522 12.59 -12.11 -1.14
C LEU A 522 13.74 -11.23 -0.64
N ILE A 523 13.95 -11.16 0.68
CA ILE A 523 15.07 -10.40 1.27
C ILE A 523 16.40 -10.96 0.76
N ALA A 524 16.58 -12.28 0.78
CA ALA A 524 17.77 -12.96 0.26
C ALA A 524 17.95 -12.67 -1.24
N GLN A 525 16.86 -12.64 -2.02
CA GLN A 525 16.90 -12.28 -3.44
C GLN A 525 17.43 -10.87 -3.65
N LEU A 526 16.91 -9.90 -2.92
CA LEU A 526 17.32 -8.49 -3.03
C LEU A 526 18.80 -8.31 -2.66
N VAL A 527 19.22 -8.87 -1.52
CA VAL A 527 20.62 -8.79 -1.03
C VAL A 527 21.59 -9.50 -1.97
N HIS A 528 21.29 -10.73 -2.36
CA HIS A 528 22.18 -11.52 -3.21
C HIS A 528 22.28 -10.92 -4.63
N SER A 529 21.16 -10.43 -5.19
CA SER A 529 21.16 -9.74 -6.48
C SER A 529 21.94 -8.42 -6.43
N PHE A 530 21.85 -7.68 -5.31
CA PHE A 530 22.66 -6.47 -5.10
C PHE A 530 24.15 -6.75 -5.06
N ILE A 531 24.57 -7.83 -4.38
CA ILE A 531 25.99 -8.25 -4.33
C ILE A 531 26.47 -8.63 -5.74
N ARG A 532 25.64 -9.35 -6.51
CA ARG A 532 25.98 -9.81 -7.86
C ARG A 532 25.59 -8.83 -8.98
N ARG A 533 25.20 -7.60 -8.65
CA ARG A 533 24.73 -6.59 -9.63
C ARG A 533 25.65 -6.35 -10.84
N PRO A 534 27.00 -6.45 -10.76
CA PRO A 534 27.83 -6.24 -11.94
C PRO A 534 27.61 -7.29 -13.03
N VAL A 535 27.31 -8.55 -12.63
CA VAL A 535 27.06 -9.68 -13.55
C VAL A 535 25.62 -9.69 -14.04
N LEU A 536 24.68 -9.18 -13.22
CA LEU A 536 23.23 -9.17 -13.51
C LEU A 536 22.78 -7.89 -14.21
N ARG A 537 23.70 -7.04 -14.64
CA ARG A 537 23.43 -5.73 -15.22
C ARG A 537 22.57 -5.85 -16.48
N ASP A 538 21.49 -5.07 -16.54
CA ASP A 538 20.70 -4.89 -17.74
C ASP A 538 21.24 -3.71 -18.56
N GLU A 539 21.83 -3.98 -19.71
CA GLU A 539 22.37 -2.97 -20.61
C GLU A 539 21.38 -2.61 -21.73
N THR A 540 20.34 -3.44 -21.95
CA THR A 540 19.34 -3.27 -22.99
C THR A 540 18.31 -2.19 -22.65
N GLY A 541 17.96 -2.08 -21.37
CA GLY A 541 16.85 -1.28 -20.88
C GLY A 541 15.47 -1.91 -21.08
N ASP A 542 15.41 -3.11 -21.72
CA ASP A 542 14.19 -3.89 -21.94
C ASP A 542 14.51 -5.40 -21.94
N PRO A 543 14.85 -6.00 -20.79
CA PRO A 543 15.28 -7.39 -20.71
C PRO A 543 14.14 -8.38 -21.00
N TRP A 544 12.88 -7.91 -21.03
CA TRP A 544 11.71 -8.76 -21.19
C TRP A 544 11.13 -8.74 -22.61
N ASP A 545 11.63 -7.89 -23.51
CA ASP A 545 11.02 -7.58 -24.80
C ASP A 545 9.57 -7.10 -24.62
N ALA A 546 9.42 -6.13 -23.72
CA ALA A 546 8.14 -5.65 -23.24
C ALA A 546 7.42 -4.74 -24.26
N ARG A 547 6.19 -4.32 -23.94
CA ARG A 547 5.28 -3.71 -24.90
C ARG A 547 5.00 -2.23 -24.62
N THR A 548 5.12 -1.81 -23.36
CA THR A 548 4.71 -0.49 -22.86
C THR A 548 5.86 0.51 -22.81
N LEU A 549 5.53 1.81 -22.81
CA LEU A 549 6.43 2.91 -23.10
C LEU A 549 7.56 3.09 -22.07
N GLU A 550 7.36 2.70 -20.80
CA GLU A 550 8.41 2.78 -19.78
C GLU A 550 9.67 2.00 -20.16
N TRP A 551 9.51 0.92 -20.93
CA TRP A 551 10.64 0.12 -21.41
C TRP A 551 11.43 0.77 -22.53
N SER A 552 10.93 1.84 -23.13
CA SER A 552 11.67 2.63 -24.11
C SER A 552 12.79 3.48 -23.49
N THR A 553 12.80 3.68 -22.16
CA THR A 553 13.82 4.47 -21.44
C THR A 553 15.01 3.62 -21.01
N ALA A 554 16.09 4.25 -20.51
CA ALA A 554 17.21 3.53 -19.88
C ALA A 554 16.78 2.81 -18.58
N SER A 555 17.59 1.89 -18.12
CA SER A 555 17.45 1.22 -16.81
C SER A 555 18.68 1.53 -15.94
N PRO A 556 18.56 2.35 -14.86
CA PRO A 556 17.39 3.16 -14.49
C PRO A 556 17.11 4.34 -15.44
N PRO A 557 15.84 4.86 -15.48
CA PRO A 557 15.51 6.01 -16.29
C PRO A 557 16.20 7.29 -15.78
N PRO A 558 16.61 8.22 -16.68
CA PRO A 558 17.17 9.50 -16.27
C PRO A 558 16.15 10.36 -15.50
N ASP A 559 16.63 11.39 -14.80
CA ASP A 559 15.75 12.26 -14.00
C ASP A 559 14.60 12.87 -14.83
N TYR A 560 14.89 13.21 -16.09
CA TYR A 560 13.92 13.80 -17.05
C TYR A 560 13.05 12.76 -17.79
N ASN A 561 13.18 11.46 -17.53
CA ASN A 561 12.51 10.34 -18.20
C ASN A 561 12.79 10.27 -19.72
N PHE A 562 12.33 11.25 -20.48
CA PHE A 562 12.40 11.31 -21.94
C PHE A 562 13.13 12.56 -22.41
N ALA A 563 14.27 12.39 -23.09
CA ALA A 563 14.99 13.50 -23.73
C ALA A 563 14.13 14.17 -24.83
N PHE A 564 13.45 13.33 -25.62
CA PHE A 564 12.44 13.73 -26.59
C PHE A 564 11.09 13.17 -26.19
N THR A 565 10.05 14.00 -26.28
CA THR A 565 8.68 13.54 -25.97
C THR A 565 8.26 12.49 -27.00
N PRO A 566 7.93 11.27 -26.59
CA PRO A 566 7.49 10.23 -27.52
C PRO A 566 6.15 10.58 -28.18
N VAL A 567 5.92 10.08 -29.39
CA VAL A 567 4.63 10.14 -30.09
C VAL A 567 4.08 8.74 -30.19
N VAL A 568 2.84 8.54 -29.74
CA VAL A 568 2.20 7.22 -29.64
C VAL A 568 1.17 7.04 -30.76
N HIS A 569 1.30 5.94 -31.50
CA HIS A 569 0.39 5.61 -32.61
C HIS A 569 -0.55 4.45 -32.24
N GLU A 570 -0.08 3.46 -31.45
CA GLU A 570 -0.80 2.26 -31.07
C GLU A 570 -0.88 2.09 -29.54
N ILE A 571 -1.70 1.13 -29.07
CA ILE A 571 -1.86 0.83 -27.61
C ILE A 571 -0.56 0.32 -27.01
N ASP A 572 0.12 -0.64 -27.67
CA ASP A 572 1.40 -1.20 -27.25
C ASP A 572 2.55 -0.32 -27.80
N ALA A 573 2.68 0.89 -27.28
CA ALA A 573 3.47 1.96 -27.86
C ALA A 573 4.95 1.59 -28.11
N TRP A 574 5.60 0.94 -27.15
CA TRP A 574 6.99 0.52 -27.30
C TRP A 574 7.15 -0.63 -28.31
N TRP A 575 6.21 -1.57 -28.31
CA TRP A 575 6.18 -2.64 -29.29
C TRP A 575 6.00 -2.12 -30.71
N ASP A 576 5.08 -1.18 -30.90
CA ASP A 576 4.86 -0.52 -32.19
C ASP A 576 6.12 0.23 -32.67
N MET A 577 6.77 0.99 -31.78
CA MET A 577 8.03 1.66 -32.07
C MET A 577 9.13 0.68 -32.52
N LYS A 578 9.30 -0.45 -31.82
CA LYS A 578 10.29 -1.49 -32.19
C LYS A 578 10.01 -2.05 -33.60
N ARG A 579 8.75 -2.35 -33.89
CA ARG A 579 8.35 -2.92 -35.21
C ARG A 579 8.52 -1.94 -36.37
N ASN A 580 8.31 -0.66 -36.11
CA ASN A 580 8.43 0.40 -37.12
C ASN A 580 9.84 0.98 -37.23
N GLY A 581 10.84 0.30 -36.65
CA GLY A 581 12.26 0.70 -36.77
C GLY A 581 12.57 2.04 -36.10
N TYR A 582 11.98 2.34 -34.96
CA TYR A 582 12.22 3.58 -34.23
C TYR A 582 13.70 3.76 -33.92
N VAL A 583 14.28 4.85 -34.47
CA VAL A 583 15.64 5.29 -34.19
C VAL A 583 15.59 6.48 -33.24
N ARG A 584 16.32 6.37 -32.13
CA ARG A 584 16.41 7.48 -31.17
C ARG A 584 17.19 8.63 -31.77
N PRO A 585 16.69 9.87 -31.62
CA PRO A 585 17.46 11.04 -32.02
C PRO A 585 18.77 11.15 -31.23
N THR A 586 19.88 11.40 -31.92
CA THR A 586 21.22 11.53 -31.33
C THR A 586 21.70 12.99 -31.24
N HIS A 587 20.93 13.93 -31.77
CA HIS A 587 21.21 15.36 -31.82
C HIS A 587 19.92 16.17 -31.69
N GLY A 588 20.05 17.48 -31.52
CA GLY A 588 18.89 18.37 -31.35
C GLY A 588 18.37 18.44 -29.90
N PHE A 589 19.22 18.14 -28.93
CA PHE A 589 18.86 18.25 -27.52
C PHE A 589 18.65 19.70 -27.10
N ILE A 590 17.62 19.93 -26.31
CA ILE A 590 17.26 21.21 -25.73
C ILE A 590 17.33 21.15 -24.20
N PRO A 591 17.50 22.27 -23.49
CA PRO A 591 17.42 22.30 -22.04
C PRO A 591 16.05 21.83 -21.58
N ILE A 592 16.03 20.95 -20.56
CA ILE A 592 14.80 20.36 -20.02
C ILE A 592 14.47 21.01 -18.68
N PRO A 593 13.33 21.72 -18.56
CA PRO A 593 12.91 22.28 -17.28
C PRO A 593 12.50 21.16 -16.32
N MET A 594 13.14 21.08 -15.15
CA MET A 594 12.83 20.13 -14.09
C MET A 594 12.50 20.86 -12.80
N PRO A 595 11.67 20.29 -11.93
CA PRO A 595 11.39 20.88 -10.62
C PRO A 595 12.62 20.79 -9.72
N LYS A 596 12.83 21.83 -8.90
CA LYS A 596 13.91 21.86 -7.91
C LYS A 596 13.47 21.09 -6.66
N ASN A 597 14.40 20.31 -6.07
CA ASN A 597 14.19 19.64 -4.80
C ASN A 597 13.84 20.63 -3.68
N THR A 598 12.95 20.24 -2.76
CA THR A 598 12.49 21.07 -1.66
C THR A 598 12.34 20.27 -0.37
N ALA A 599 12.76 20.85 0.76
CA ALA A 599 12.56 20.27 2.07
C ALA A 599 11.14 20.51 2.63
N ALA A 600 10.35 21.37 1.98
CA ALA A 600 9.06 21.81 2.52
C ALA A 600 8.10 20.63 2.78
N GLY A 601 8.03 19.65 1.87
CA GLY A 601 7.15 18.48 2.05
C GLY A 601 7.51 17.66 3.30
N PHE A 602 8.79 17.36 3.47
CA PHE A 602 9.29 16.69 4.68
C PHE A 602 8.98 17.50 5.94
N THR A 603 9.29 18.80 5.94
CA THR A 603 9.13 19.65 7.14
C THR A 603 7.66 19.80 7.52
N ILE A 604 6.74 19.98 6.56
CA ILE A 604 5.29 20.06 6.81
C ILE A 604 4.79 18.75 7.41
N ALA A 605 5.17 17.62 6.81
CA ALA A 605 4.73 16.30 7.30
C ALA A 605 5.31 15.99 8.71
N ALA A 606 6.58 16.33 8.96
CA ALA A 606 7.20 16.18 10.27
C ALA A 606 6.50 17.02 11.34
N LEU A 607 6.22 18.30 11.04
CA LEU A 607 5.47 19.18 11.95
C LEU A 607 4.04 18.68 12.16
N GLY A 608 3.40 18.13 11.12
CA GLY A 608 2.10 17.47 11.23
C GLY A 608 2.12 16.25 12.15
N ALA A 609 3.17 15.44 12.10
CA ALA A 609 3.34 14.30 13.01
C ALA A 609 3.61 14.76 14.46
N VAL A 610 4.44 15.79 14.66
CA VAL A 610 4.66 16.39 15.98
C VAL A 610 3.34 16.96 16.51
N PHE A 611 2.58 17.67 15.69
CA PHE A 611 1.25 18.15 16.05
C PHE A 611 0.33 16.99 16.48
N GLY A 612 0.23 15.93 15.67
CA GLY A 612 -0.56 14.74 16.00
C GLY A 612 -0.12 14.09 17.31
N PHE A 613 1.18 13.91 17.53
CA PHE A 613 1.71 13.38 18.78
C PHE A 613 1.35 14.26 19.97
N CYS A 614 1.48 15.58 19.82
CA CYS A 614 1.11 16.52 20.88
C CYS A 614 -0.40 16.50 21.18
N MET A 615 -1.25 16.29 20.15
CA MET A 615 -2.70 16.13 20.33
C MET A 615 -3.03 14.84 21.08
N ILE A 616 -2.36 13.72 20.76
CA ILE A 616 -2.54 12.42 21.45
C ILE A 616 -2.25 12.56 22.95
N TRP A 617 -1.15 13.22 23.29
CA TRP A 617 -0.70 13.38 24.68
C TRP A 617 -1.22 14.65 25.36
N GLN A 618 -2.08 15.43 24.69
CA GLN A 618 -2.67 16.69 25.19
C GLN A 618 -1.61 17.73 25.61
N MET A 619 -0.51 17.79 24.85
CA MET A 619 0.59 18.75 25.04
C MET A 619 0.26 20.05 24.31
N TRP A 620 -0.73 20.79 24.78
CA TRP A 620 -1.39 21.89 24.07
C TRP A 620 -0.45 23.01 23.61
N LEU A 621 0.56 23.34 24.42
CA LEU A 621 1.54 24.39 24.06
C LEU A 621 2.36 23.94 22.83
N PHE A 622 2.87 22.71 22.84
CA PHE A 622 3.66 22.18 21.71
C PHE A 622 2.78 21.89 20.50
N ALA A 623 1.51 21.52 20.69
CA ALA A 623 0.54 21.38 19.60
C ALA A 623 0.33 22.74 18.90
N GLY A 624 0.08 23.81 19.65
CA GLY A 624 -0.07 25.14 19.10
C GLY A 624 1.19 25.64 18.38
N ALA A 625 2.36 25.43 18.99
CA ALA A 625 3.64 25.84 18.40
C ALA A 625 3.93 25.09 17.08
N SER A 626 3.74 23.76 17.07
CA SER A 626 3.95 22.95 15.85
C SER A 626 2.98 23.31 14.74
N PHE A 627 1.72 23.60 15.06
CA PHE A 627 0.72 24.03 14.09
C PHE A 627 1.06 25.41 13.48
N ILE A 628 1.49 26.38 14.30
CA ILE A 628 1.92 27.69 13.81
C ILE A 628 3.15 27.55 12.91
N MET A 629 4.13 26.73 13.28
CA MET A 629 5.31 26.46 12.45
C MET A 629 4.93 25.80 11.13
N LEU A 630 3.99 24.84 11.16
CA LEU A 630 3.47 24.18 9.95
C LEU A 630 2.85 25.21 9.00
N LEU A 631 1.98 26.08 9.50
CA LEU A 631 1.39 27.16 8.71
C LEU A 631 2.46 28.11 8.16
N GLY A 632 3.46 28.46 8.96
CA GLY A 632 4.59 29.28 8.53
C GLY A 632 5.36 28.67 7.37
N VAL A 633 5.65 27.36 7.41
CA VAL A 633 6.32 26.65 6.30
C VAL A 633 5.43 26.58 5.06
N LEU A 634 4.12 26.33 5.21
CA LEU A 634 3.17 26.35 4.10
C LEU A 634 3.14 27.71 3.40
N ILE A 635 3.03 28.79 4.17
CA ILE A 635 3.03 30.17 3.67
C ILE A 635 4.37 30.47 2.97
N ALA A 636 5.50 30.19 3.62
CA ALA A 636 6.83 30.39 3.04
C ALA A 636 7.00 29.62 1.73
N HIS A 637 6.50 28.38 1.68
CA HIS A 637 6.52 27.60 0.45
C HIS A 637 5.60 28.18 -0.63
N ALA A 638 4.42 28.70 -0.27
CA ALA A 638 3.50 29.31 -1.24
C ALA A 638 4.12 30.56 -1.94
N PHE A 639 4.86 31.38 -1.19
CA PHE A 639 5.56 32.56 -1.69
C PHE A 639 6.94 32.27 -2.32
N SER A 640 7.42 31.05 -2.29
CA SER A 640 8.71 30.66 -2.89
C SER A 640 8.67 30.80 -4.41
N HIS A 641 9.63 31.49 -5.00
CA HIS A 641 9.80 31.68 -6.44
C HIS A 641 10.99 30.85 -6.95
N GLY A 642 11.10 30.63 -8.27
CA GLY A 642 12.26 29.94 -8.87
C GLY A 642 12.30 28.44 -8.57
N ARG A 643 11.15 27.75 -8.65
CA ARG A 643 11.02 26.31 -8.37
C ARG A 643 11.49 25.38 -9.50
N GLY A 644 11.98 25.94 -10.61
CA GLY A 644 12.52 25.21 -11.74
C GLY A 644 14.04 25.24 -11.77
N LEU A 645 14.63 24.12 -12.19
CA LEU A 645 16.07 24.01 -12.47
C LEU A 645 16.22 23.33 -13.84
N PRO A 646 16.56 24.07 -14.92
CA PRO A 646 16.71 23.45 -16.23
C PRO A 646 17.97 22.58 -16.27
N ILE A 647 17.82 21.35 -16.78
CA ILE A 647 18.96 20.50 -17.11
C ILE A 647 19.53 21.00 -18.45
N PRO A 648 20.82 21.40 -18.50
CA PRO A 648 21.43 21.94 -19.75
C PRO A 648 21.44 20.88 -20.86
N ALA A 649 21.25 21.31 -22.12
CA ALA A 649 21.26 20.44 -23.30
C ALA A 649 22.53 19.56 -23.38
N ALA A 650 23.70 20.12 -23.07
CA ALA A 650 24.96 19.38 -23.04
C ALA A 650 25.00 18.25 -21.99
N GLN A 651 24.26 18.38 -20.87
CA GLN A 651 24.15 17.32 -19.88
C GLN A 651 23.20 16.22 -20.38
N VAL A 652 22.08 16.60 -21.02
CA VAL A 652 21.15 15.64 -21.66
C VAL A 652 21.89 14.83 -22.71
N GLU A 653 22.62 15.49 -23.60
CA GLU A 653 23.41 14.87 -24.66
C GLU A 653 24.44 13.86 -24.10
N ARG A 654 25.20 14.24 -23.08
CA ARG A 654 26.16 13.34 -22.43
C ARG A 654 25.49 12.08 -21.85
N THR A 655 24.33 12.23 -21.23
CA THR A 655 23.57 11.12 -20.64
C THR A 655 23.08 10.16 -21.73
N GLU A 656 22.51 10.70 -22.82
CA GLU A 656 22.00 9.90 -23.94
C GLU A 656 23.15 9.27 -24.76
N ALA A 657 24.26 9.97 -25.00
CA ALA A 657 25.44 9.41 -25.65
C ALA A 657 26.07 8.26 -24.87
N GLY A 658 26.11 8.35 -23.53
CA GLY A 658 26.56 7.26 -22.67
C GLY A 658 25.72 6.00 -22.87
N ARG A 659 24.40 6.15 -23.01
CA ARG A 659 23.47 5.06 -23.28
C ARG A 659 23.65 4.44 -24.65
N THR A 660 23.80 5.25 -25.69
CA THR A 660 24.01 4.76 -27.07
C THR A 660 25.30 3.95 -27.18
N ARG A 661 26.36 4.35 -26.49
CA ARG A 661 27.63 3.59 -26.44
C ARG A 661 27.48 2.23 -25.75
N LEU A 662 26.65 2.15 -24.71
CA LEU A 662 26.37 0.88 -24.03
C LEU A 662 25.63 -0.08 -24.96
N LEU A 663 24.59 0.39 -25.64
CA LEU A 663 23.83 -0.40 -26.60
C LEU A 663 24.67 -0.86 -27.80
N ALA A 664 25.56 -0.01 -28.32
CA ALA A 664 26.46 -0.34 -29.45
C ALA A 664 27.52 -1.39 -29.12
N ARG A 665 27.79 -1.70 -27.86
CA ARG A 665 28.73 -2.78 -27.44
C ARG A 665 28.11 -4.16 -27.51
N HIS A 666 26.81 -4.27 -27.71
CA HIS A 666 26.03 -5.52 -27.70
C HIS A 666 25.41 -5.86 -29.07
N VAL A 667 25.62 -5.02 -30.08
CA VAL A 667 25.39 -5.30 -31.50
C VAL A 667 26.73 -5.67 -32.14
#